data_fe410a0bc882d194b26fd493400a9adc
#
_entry.id   fe410a0bc882d194b26fd493400a9adc
#
_cell.length_a   1.000
_cell.length_b   1.000
_cell.length_c   1.000
_cell.angle_alpha   90.00
_cell.angle_beta   90.00
_cell.angle_gamma   90.00
#
_symmetry.space_group_name_H-M   'P 1'
#
loop_
_entity.id
_entity.type
_entity.pdbx_description
1 polymer ?
#
loop_
_entity_poly.entity_id
_entity_poly.type
_entity_poly.pdbx_seq_one_letter_code
_entity_poly.pdbx_strand_id
1 'polypeptide(L)'
;MARGTTGAPRNAPGQDTRYSQAPGFGDPGADGAKGKRPDRPRSGGSRLIAFVCGRRSKYVVVAFWILVVAALGGLAGKLQGAEKNDASAYLPSSAESTQELNEQNLFQSKNLNPALVVYVRDSGVTAADLQKAKADARYFASLGPVNGRVAPPVVSKDHKAIQTVVGADLGFNSDIGGFVSNVKNTASKDSAGLKVYVGGPAANAADQVKIFKGIDSTLLYATLAVVIVLLLLTYRSPVLWLLPILSAGVALTVAQAVIYLLTQHANLTVNGQSEGILVVLVIGASTDYALLLIARYREELRRHADRHEAMAVALHRAGPAIIASGLTVVAGMLCLLAAESNDISGLGPVAAVGIAVGLIAMITLLPALLVIFGRWIFWPVRPGFGSAEPTSRGFWSRVGQAIGRRPRTVWVVTAILLAAGAAGMIGFKFGTLTAAQSFRGTPPSIAAQNVLSRYFPAGSGEPIEVISTASSTGQVRTALAGTQGIASVTQPVTRDGRSFLQATMTPAPDSTAAYTLVDKVRTEVHAIPGAQAKVGGGTAINKDVETAAAHDRDLLIPLILGVVFLILGVLLRAIVAPLVLIATVVLSFASALGISALFFKHVFGFAGADTGMPLFVFVFLVALGIDYNIFLMTRVREESIRSGTRRGALTGLAATGGVITSAGLVLAGTFAMLGTLPLVEFTEIGFAVALGVLLDTIIVRSVLVTSLTLDIGRHIWWPSRLANPEGRAVTDGT
;
A
#
# COMPACT_ATOMS: atom_id res chain seq x y z
N MET A 1 -38.86 51.22 52.93
CA MET A 1 -38.82 51.20 54.42
C MET A 1 -37.44 50.69 54.81
N ALA A 2 -36.63 51.58 55.17
CA ALA A 2 -36.11 51.93 56.52
C ALA A 2 -34.94 51.01 56.88
N ARG A 3 -33.70 51.49 56.81
CA ARG A 3 -32.84 52.06 57.85
C ARG A 3 -32.40 50.98 58.85
N GLY A 4 -31.15 50.82 59.26
CA GLY A 4 -30.06 51.76 59.51
C GLY A 4 -28.88 50.96 60.06
N THR A 5 -27.73 51.38 59.83
CA THR A 5 -26.79 52.13 60.64
C THR A 5 -25.95 51.39 61.72
N THR A 6 -24.65 51.55 61.55
CA THR A 6 -23.58 51.87 62.56
C THR A 6 -23.00 50.72 63.39
N GLY A 7 -21.71 50.55 63.41
CA GLY A 7 -20.75 51.11 64.31
C GLY A 7 -19.44 50.34 64.35
N ALA A 8 -18.33 50.98 64.14
CA ALA A 8 -17.03 50.59 64.62
C ALA A 8 -16.91 50.84 66.12
N PRO A 9 -16.00 50.18 66.86
CA PRO A 9 -14.87 50.94 67.36
C PRO A 9 -13.50 50.21 67.44
N ARG A 10 -12.48 51.00 67.32
CA ARG A 10 -11.08 50.98 67.75
C ARG A 10 -10.78 50.14 68.98
N ASN A 11 -9.62 49.46 69.02
CA ASN A 11 -8.38 49.81 69.73
C ASN A 11 -7.38 48.61 69.71
N ALA A 12 -6.13 48.96 69.42
CA ALA A 12 -4.90 48.19 69.73
C ALA A 12 -4.59 48.19 71.24
N PRO A 13 -3.66 47.41 71.79
CA PRO A 13 -2.22 47.46 71.46
C PRO A 13 -1.43 46.13 71.54
N GLY A 14 -0.32 46.09 70.83
CA GLY A 14 1.04 45.72 71.21
C GLY A 14 1.35 44.35 71.79
N GLN A 15 2.16 43.59 71.03
CA GLN A 15 3.30 42.88 71.67
C GLN A 15 4.41 42.64 70.62
N ASP A 16 5.59 43.17 70.94
CA ASP A 16 6.90 42.93 70.36
C ASP A 16 7.29 41.45 70.34
N THR A 17 7.72 40.94 69.17
CA THR A 17 8.65 39.79 69.14
C THR A 17 9.74 40.10 68.14
N ARG A 18 10.91 40.32 68.66
CA ARG A 18 12.21 40.50 68.02
C ARG A 18 12.53 39.28 67.18
N TYR A 19 12.77 39.48 65.91
CA TYR A 19 13.53 38.52 65.13
C TYR A 19 14.95 38.99 64.95
N SER A 20 15.84 38.10 65.40
CA SER A 20 17.26 38.11 65.37
C SER A 20 17.83 38.40 63.97
N GLN A 21 18.76 39.34 63.90
CA GLN A 21 19.63 39.60 62.76
C GLN A 21 20.56 38.40 62.51
N ALA A 22 20.54 37.83 61.32
CA ALA A 22 21.60 36.97 60.78
C ALA A 22 22.64 37.81 60.02
N PRO A 23 23.91 37.40 60.02
CA PRO A 23 25.02 38.27 59.64
C PRO A 23 25.16 38.46 58.12
N GLY A 24 25.64 39.65 57.77
CA GLY A 24 25.90 40.08 56.44
C GLY A 24 26.93 39.22 55.71
N PHE A 25 26.60 38.86 54.50
CA PHE A 25 27.53 38.35 53.47
C PHE A 25 27.97 39.54 52.62
N GLY A 26 29.28 39.75 52.61
CA GLY A 26 29.92 40.76 51.77
C GLY A 26 29.75 40.56 50.28
N ASP A 27 29.73 41.66 49.64
CA ASP A 27 29.74 41.82 48.18
C ASP A 27 31.07 41.29 47.58
N PRO A 28 31.08 40.28 46.70
CA PRO A 28 32.28 39.97 45.95
C PRO A 28 32.13 40.56 44.52
N GLY A 29 33.12 41.36 44.24
CA GLY A 29 33.36 42.14 43.04
C GLY A 29 32.93 41.56 41.71
N ALA A 30 32.62 42.48 40.84
CA ALA A 30 32.40 42.29 39.42
C ALA A 30 33.59 41.61 38.75
N ASP A 31 33.47 40.29 38.55
CA ASP A 31 34.31 39.57 37.61
C ASP A 31 33.45 38.85 36.57
N GLY A 32 33.77 39.12 35.30
CA GLY A 32 33.01 38.82 34.11
C GLY A 32 32.63 37.34 33.96
N ALA A 33 31.38 37.01 34.23
CA ALA A 33 30.78 35.77 33.80
C ALA A 33 30.58 35.82 32.25
N LYS A 34 31.61 35.45 31.49
CA LYS A 34 31.46 35.01 30.09
C LYS A 34 30.50 33.83 30.11
N GLY A 35 29.26 34.11 29.72
CA GLY A 35 28.23 33.08 29.52
C GLY A 35 28.79 31.94 28.68
N LYS A 36 28.85 30.73 29.24
CA LYS A 36 29.12 29.51 28.50
C LYS A 36 28.07 29.42 27.42
N ARG A 37 28.49 29.68 26.16
CA ARG A 37 27.69 29.35 24.97
C ARG A 37 27.38 27.86 25.07
N PRO A 38 26.11 27.43 24.90
CA PRO A 38 25.79 26.02 24.92
C PRO A 38 26.62 25.30 23.84
N ASP A 39 27.22 24.20 24.25
CA ASP A 39 28.08 23.36 23.43
C ASP A 39 27.37 23.09 22.06
N ARG A 40 28.01 23.53 20.98
CA ARG A 40 27.57 23.24 19.60
C ARG A 40 27.78 21.75 19.40
N PRO A 41 26.71 20.97 19.10
CA PRO A 41 26.88 19.57 18.79
C PRO A 41 27.68 19.40 17.51
N ARG A 42 28.77 18.68 17.56
CA ARG A 42 29.75 18.44 16.48
C ARG A 42 29.41 17.19 15.66
N SER A 43 28.15 16.99 15.22
CA SER A 43 27.80 15.92 14.30
C SER A 43 27.28 16.50 12.97
N GLY A 44 27.52 15.81 11.85
CA GLY A 44 27.07 16.25 10.51
C GLY A 44 25.57 16.56 10.44
N GLY A 45 24.74 15.85 11.22
CA GLY A 45 23.31 16.10 11.34
C GLY A 45 22.95 17.48 11.91
N SER A 46 23.81 18.06 12.78
CA SER A 46 23.58 19.39 13.34
C SER A 46 23.72 20.51 12.30
N ARG A 47 24.55 20.31 11.26
CA ARG A 47 24.72 21.30 10.17
C ARG A 47 23.52 21.32 9.26
N LEU A 48 22.97 20.16 8.92
CA LEU A 48 21.76 20.05 8.09
C LEU A 48 20.54 20.67 8.79
N ILE A 49 20.34 20.37 10.07
CA ILE A 49 19.28 20.98 10.88
C ILE A 49 19.42 22.50 10.94
N ALA A 50 20.64 22.99 11.19
CA ALA A 50 20.91 24.43 11.21
C ALA A 50 20.68 25.11 9.85
N PHE A 51 20.94 24.40 8.75
CA PHE A 51 20.68 24.88 7.40
C PHE A 51 19.16 24.94 7.12
N VAL A 52 18.42 23.85 7.36
CA VAL A 52 16.97 23.78 7.09
C VAL A 52 16.17 24.78 7.94
N CYS A 53 16.56 24.97 9.22
CA CYS A 53 15.87 25.84 10.17
C CYS A 53 16.41 27.28 10.19
N GLY A 54 17.43 27.62 9.38
CA GLY A 54 18.10 28.92 9.42
C GLY A 54 17.23 30.08 8.93
N ARG A 55 17.59 31.32 9.36
CA ARG A 55 16.78 32.51 9.03
C ARG A 55 16.72 32.81 7.53
N ARG A 56 17.81 32.56 6.78
CA ARG A 56 17.88 32.80 5.32
C ARG A 56 17.84 31.48 4.52
N SER A 57 18.49 30.44 5.02
CA SER A 57 18.63 29.16 4.31
C SER A 57 17.33 28.40 4.13
N LYS A 58 16.29 28.63 4.96
CA LYS A 58 14.95 28.08 4.71
C LYS A 58 14.36 28.47 3.34
N TYR A 59 14.62 29.68 2.85
CA TYR A 59 14.19 30.10 1.52
C TYR A 59 14.98 29.40 0.40
N VAL A 60 16.27 29.10 0.66
CA VAL A 60 17.08 28.31 -0.26
C VAL A 60 16.53 26.88 -0.38
N VAL A 61 16.11 26.27 0.74
CA VAL A 61 15.47 24.93 0.73
C VAL A 61 14.17 24.95 -0.09
N VAL A 62 13.31 25.94 0.12
CA VAL A 62 12.06 26.04 -0.65
C VAL A 62 12.36 26.29 -2.13
N ALA A 63 13.28 27.21 -2.46
CA ALA A 63 13.69 27.47 -3.84
C ALA A 63 14.28 26.22 -4.51
N PHE A 64 15.10 25.44 -3.78
CA PHE A 64 15.62 24.15 -4.26
C PHE A 64 14.48 23.20 -4.67
N TRP A 65 13.48 22.99 -3.80
CA TRP A 65 12.36 22.11 -4.11
C TRP A 65 11.50 22.63 -5.27
N ILE A 66 11.28 23.95 -5.38
CA ILE A 66 10.59 24.54 -6.53
C ILE A 66 11.36 24.26 -7.82
N LEU A 67 12.69 24.42 -7.79
CA LEU A 67 13.55 24.14 -8.95
C LEU A 67 13.55 22.67 -9.32
N VAL A 68 13.59 21.76 -8.34
CA VAL A 68 13.49 20.31 -8.56
C VAL A 68 12.15 19.96 -9.22
N VAL A 69 11.03 20.49 -8.73
CA VAL A 69 9.71 20.25 -9.35
C VAL A 69 9.63 20.85 -10.75
N ALA A 70 10.17 22.05 -10.97
CA ALA A 70 10.20 22.66 -12.30
C ALA A 70 11.03 21.86 -13.31
N ALA A 71 12.16 21.26 -12.86
CA ALA A 71 13.02 20.46 -13.70
C ALA A 71 12.44 19.05 -13.98
N LEU A 72 11.83 18.43 -12.97
CA LEU A 72 11.41 17.02 -13.03
C LEU A 72 9.91 16.82 -13.27
N GLY A 73 9.07 17.85 -13.04
CA GLY A 73 7.61 17.74 -13.14
C GLY A 73 7.10 17.27 -14.50
N GLY A 74 7.78 17.69 -15.58
CA GLY A 74 7.46 17.20 -16.92
C GLY A 74 7.75 15.71 -17.15
N LEU A 75 8.68 15.12 -16.36
CA LEU A 75 8.98 13.70 -16.42
C LEU A 75 7.97 12.88 -15.61
N ALA A 76 7.45 13.43 -14.52
CA ALA A 76 6.40 12.77 -13.73
C ALA A 76 5.17 12.42 -14.58
N GLY A 77 4.71 13.33 -15.43
CA GLY A 77 3.60 13.09 -16.34
C GLY A 77 3.84 12.04 -17.42
N LYS A 78 5.09 11.60 -17.62
CA LYS A 78 5.42 10.53 -18.58
C LYS A 78 5.39 9.13 -17.97
N LEU A 79 5.29 9.01 -16.64
CA LEU A 79 5.30 7.71 -15.95
C LEU A 79 4.15 6.84 -16.43
N GLN A 80 2.94 7.38 -16.50
CA GLN A 80 1.74 6.67 -16.98
C GLN A 80 1.92 6.08 -18.39
N GLY A 81 2.63 6.80 -19.27
CA GLY A 81 2.93 6.29 -20.61
C GLY A 81 4.01 5.20 -20.66
N ALA A 82 4.75 5.01 -19.56
CA ALA A 82 5.79 3.98 -19.42
C ALA A 82 5.32 2.73 -18.69
N GLU A 83 4.08 2.71 -18.22
CA GLU A 83 3.49 1.55 -17.56
C GLU A 83 3.35 0.37 -18.50
N LYS A 84 3.61 -0.82 -17.95
CA LYS A 84 3.36 -2.11 -18.60
C LYS A 84 2.24 -2.81 -17.86
N ASN A 85 1.08 -2.93 -18.51
CA ASN A 85 -0.11 -3.58 -17.94
C ASN A 85 -0.46 -4.89 -18.69
N ASP A 86 0.47 -5.43 -19.46
CA ASP A 86 0.36 -6.73 -20.12
C ASP A 86 0.72 -7.88 -19.18
N ALA A 87 0.41 -9.11 -19.55
CA ALA A 87 0.65 -10.30 -18.74
C ALA A 87 2.13 -10.44 -18.31
N SER A 88 3.08 -9.97 -19.13
CA SER A 88 4.51 -10.05 -18.85
C SER A 88 4.93 -9.16 -17.65
N ALA A 89 4.14 -8.16 -17.29
CA ALA A 89 4.40 -7.30 -16.13
C ALA A 89 4.09 -7.97 -14.79
N TYR A 90 3.29 -9.04 -14.82
CA TYR A 90 2.87 -9.77 -13.61
C TYR A 90 3.60 -11.10 -13.45
N LEU A 91 3.92 -11.75 -14.57
CA LEU A 91 4.49 -13.10 -14.59
C LEU A 91 5.95 -13.14 -14.18
N PRO A 92 6.38 -14.18 -13.45
CA PRO A 92 7.79 -14.52 -13.31
C PRO A 92 8.41 -14.81 -14.68
N SER A 93 9.64 -14.34 -14.90
CA SER A 93 10.38 -14.65 -16.13
C SER A 93 10.71 -16.14 -16.26
N SER A 94 10.76 -16.87 -15.14
CA SER A 94 11.01 -18.32 -15.04
C SER A 94 9.79 -19.17 -15.39
N ALA A 95 8.56 -18.64 -15.29
CA ALA A 95 7.33 -19.41 -15.50
C ALA A 95 7.22 -19.97 -16.93
N GLU A 96 6.67 -21.19 -17.04
CA GLU A 96 6.52 -21.85 -18.34
C GLU A 96 5.61 -21.06 -19.27
N SER A 97 4.51 -20.51 -18.76
CA SER A 97 3.62 -19.67 -19.53
C SER A 97 4.29 -18.38 -20.04
N THR A 98 5.27 -17.82 -19.30
CA THR A 98 6.08 -16.69 -19.77
C THR A 98 7.00 -17.10 -20.91
N GLN A 99 7.59 -18.28 -20.81
CA GLN A 99 8.46 -18.81 -21.88
C GLN A 99 7.66 -19.12 -23.13
N GLU A 100 6.44 -19.69 -22.98
CA GLU A 100 5.50 -19.90 -24.09
C GLU A 100 5.13 -18.57 -24.75
N LEU A 101 4.69 -17.59 -23.96
CA LEU A 101 4.30 -16.25 -24.44
C LEU A 101 5.46 -15.55 -25.20
N ASN A 102 6.71 -15.74 -24.80
CA ASN A 102 7.86 -15.21 -25.51
C ASN A 102 8.09 -15.92 -26.85
N GLU A 103 7.90 -17.23 -26.94
CA GLU A 103 8.00 -17.99 -28.19
C GLU A 103 6.80 -17.77 -29.13
N GLN A 104 5.64 -17.45 -28.58
CA GLN A 104 4.42 -17.16 -29.33
C GLN A 104 4.62 -16.01 -30.35
N ASN A 105 5.57 -15.12 -30.10
CA ASN A 105 5.94 -14.04 -31.03
C ASN A 105 6.39 -14.53 -32.41
N LEU A 106 6.85 -15.77 -32.54
CA LEU A 106 7.17 -16.39 -33.83
C LEU A 106 5.90 -16.59 -34.69
N PHE A 107 4.75 -16.77 -34.06
CA PHE A 107 3.49 -17.14 -34.69
C PHE A 107 2.52 -15.98 -34.80
N GLN A 108 2.44 -15.14 -33.80
CA GLN A 108 1.50 -14.01 -33.73
C GLN A 108 2.14 -12.81 -33.00
N SER A 109 1.60 -11.63 -33.29
CA SER A 109 2.06 -10.41 -32.61
C SER A 109 1.83 -10.48 -31.10
N LYS A 110 2.76 -9.96 -30.30
CA LYS A 110 2.61 -9.79 -28.83
C LYS A 110 1.35 -8.99 -28.45
N ASN A 111 0.91 -8.14 -29.36
CA ASN A 111 -0.23 -7.25 -29.14
C ASN A 111 -1.53 -7.82 -29.70
N LEU A 112 -1.55 -9.10 -30.12
CA LEU A 112 -2.76 -9.70 -30.66
C LEU A 112 -3.77 -9.94 -29.53
N ASN A 113 -4.79 -9.09 -29.49
CA ASN A 113 -5.91 -9.19 -28.57
C ASN A 113 -7.20 -9.49 -29.35
N PRO A 114 -7.70 -10.74 -29.34
CA PRO A 114 -8.94 -11.07 -30.02
C PRO A 114 -10.16 -10.50 -29.31
N ALA A 115 -11.06 -9.88 -30.07
CA ALA A 115 -12.41 -9.53 -29.64
C ALA A 115 -13.40 -10.62 -30.10
N LEU A 116 -14.20 -11.12 -29.18
CA LEU A 116 -15.26 -12.10 -29.48
C LEU A 116 -16.60 -11.38 -29.56
N VAL A 117 -17.16 -11.31 -30.78
CA VAL A 117 -18.47 -10.72 -31.01
C VAL A 117 -19.53 -11.81 -30.99
N VAL A 118 -20.51 -11.69 -30.11
CA VAL A 118 -21.59 -12.66 -29.92
C VAL A 118 -22.93 -11.98 -30.22
N TYR A 119 -23.65 -12.54 -31.16
CA TYR A 119 -25.01 -12.12 -31.51
C TYR A 119 -25.99 -13.17 -30.96
N VAL A 120 -26.98 -12.73 -30.21
CA VAL A 120 -27.95 -13.62 -29.54
C VAL A 120 -29.37 -13.24 -29.93
N ARG A 121 -30.16 -14.25 -30.29
CA ARG A 121 -31.61 -14.13 -30.51
C ARG A 121 -32.33 -15.23 -29.73
N ASP A 122 -33.12 -14.84 -28.75
CA ASP A 122 -33.81 -15.80 -27.87
C ASP A 122 -34.75 -16.74 -28.61
N SER A 123 -35.35 -16.27 -29.74
CA SER A 123 -36.23 -17.04 -30.62
C SER A 123 -35.51 -17.93 -31.65
N GLY A 124 -34.18 -17.95 -31.65
CA GLY A 124 -33.35 -18.62 -32.63
C GLY A 124 -32.84 -17.68 -33.74
N VAL A 125 -31.57 -17.87 -34.15
CA VAL A 125 -30.91 -17.07 -35.19
C VAL A 125 -31.46 -17.42 -36.56
N THR A 126 -31.67 -16.39 -37.37
CA THR A 126 -32.21 -16.49 -38.73
C THR A 126 -31.10 -16.48 -39.78
N ALA A 127 -31.43 -16.83 -41.02
CA ALA A 127 -30.50 -16.67 -42.15
C ALA A 127 -30.08 -15.22 -42.38
N ALA A 128 -30.94 -14.24 -42.09
CA ALA A 128 -30.63 -12.82 -42.15
C ALA A 128 -29.62 -12.42 -41.09
N ASP A 129 -29.71 -12.96 -39.86
CA ASP A 129 -28.75 -12.73 -38.78
C ASP A 129 -27.34 -13.25 -39.14
N LEU A 130 -27.28 -14.44 -39.76
CA LEU A 130 -26.02 -14.99 -40.25
C LEU A 130 -25.44 -14.16 -41.40
N GLN A 131 -26.26 -13.63 -42.27
CA GLN A 131 -25.82 -12.71 -43.32
C GLN A 131 -25.26 -11.41 -42.75
N LYS A 132 -25.93 -10.84 -41.74
CA LYS A 132 -25.43 -9.68 -41.01
C LYS A 132 -24.08 -9.98 -40.35
N ALA A 133 -23.94 -11.07 -39.60
CA ALA A 133 -22.67 -11.43 -38.95
C ALA A 133 -21.54 -11.60 -39.98
N LYS A 134 -21.83 -12.15 -41.17
CA LYS A 134 -20.86 -12.23 -42.27
C LYS A 134 -20.51 -10.87 -42.88
N ALA A 135 -21.47 -9.95 -42.97
CA ALA A 135 -21.23 -8.59 -43.45
C ALA A 135 -20.37 -7.80 -42.45
N ASP A 136 -20.72 -7.90 -41.17
CA ASP A 136 -19.94 -7.30 -40.08
C ASP A 136 -18.51 -7.84 -40.04
N ALA A 137 -18.32 -9.17 -40.19
CA ALA A 137 -16.99 -9.80 -40.23
C ALA A 137 -16.13 -9.26 -41.38
N ARG A 138 -16.74 -9.00 -42.58
CA ARG A 138 -16.04 -8.37 -43.73
C ARG A 138 -15.62 -6.93 -43.40
N TYR A 139 -16.48 -6.17 -42.75
CA TYR A 139 -16.15 -4.83 -42.32
C TYR A 139 -15.02 -4.84 -41.25
N PHE A 140 -15.12 -5.73 -40.26
CA PHE A 140 -14.06 -5.87 -39.23
C PHE A 140 -12.72 -6.22 -39.85
N ALA A 141 -12.69 -7.11 -40.87
CA ALA A 141 -11.49 -7.48 -41.60
C ALA A 141 -10.81 -6.29 -42.31
N SER A 142 -11.57 -5.23 -42.65
CA SER A 142 -11.04 -4.01 -43.26
C SER A 142 -10.47 -3.01 -42.28
N LEU A 143 -10.65 -3.21 -40.96
CA LEU A 143 -10.08 -2.33 -39.92
C LEU A 143 -8.57 -2.49 -39.90
N GLY A 144 -7.81 -1.39 -39.85
CA GLY A 144 -6.35 -1.39 -39.85
C GLY A 144 -5.72 -2.30 -38.81
N PRO A 145 -6.15 -2.26 -37.53
CA PRO A 145 -5.59 -3.13 -36.48
C PRO A 145 -5.88 -4.63 -36.70
N VAL A 146 -6.92 -4.98 -37.41
CA VAL A 146 -7.36 -6.39 -37.66
C VAL A 146 -6.59 -7.04 -38.80
N ASN A 147 -6.30 -6.28 -39.84
CA ASN A 147 -5.52 -6.71 -40.99
C ASN A 147 -5.98 -8.08 -41.56
N GLY A 148 -7.29 -8.26 -41.75
CA GLY A 148 -7.90 -9.47 -42.30
C GLY A 148 -8.05 -10.67 -41.33
N ARG A 149 -7.64 -10.56 -40.09
CA ARG A 149 -7.69 -11.65 -39.08
C ARG A 149 -9.07 -11.78 -38.43
N VAL A 150 -10.07 -12.18 -39.20
CA VAL A 150 -11.43 -12.43 -38.72
C VAL A 150 -11.83 -13.87 -39.02
N ALA A 151 -12.20 -14.60 -37.97
CA ALA A 151 -12.72 -15.97 -38.14
C ALA A 151 -14.16 -15.94 -38.73
N PRO A 152 -14.53 -16.92 -39.58
CA PRO A 152 -15.89 -17.04 -40.05
C PRO A 152 -16.90 -17.14 -38.89
N PRO A 153 -18.09 -16.52 -39.00
CA PRO A 153 -19.13 -16.65 -38.00
C PRO A 153 -19.57 -18.10 -37.80
N VAL A 154 -19.59 -18.54 -36.54
CA VAL A 154 -20.00 -19.89 -36.12
C VAL A 154 -21.31 -19.81 -35.37
N VAL A 155 -22.28 -20.66 -35.73
CA VAL A 155 -23.58 -20.77 -35.07
C VAL A 155 -23.49 -21.76 -33.91
N SER A 156 -24.08 -21.44 -32.77
CA SER A 156 -24.15 -22.31 -31.58
C SER A 156 -24.98 -23.59 -31.88
N LYS A 157 -24.74 -24.65 -31.09
CA LYS A 157 -25.45 -25.95 -31.27
C LYS A 157 -26.96 -25.82 -31.11
N ASP A 158 -27.45 -24.92 -30.30
CA ASP A 158 -28.88 -24.64 -30.07
C ASP A 158 -29.47 -23.62 -31.01
N HIS A 159 -28.71 -23.16 -31.99
CA HIS A 159 -29.12 -22.16 -33.01
C HIS A 159 -29.62 -20.82 -32.42
N LYS A 160 -29.17 -20.42 -31.21
CA LYS A 160 -29.59 -19.16 -30.58
C LYS A 160 -28.51 -18.07 -30.58
N ALA A 161 -27.28 -18.43 -30.89
CA ALA A 161 -26.17 -17.49 -30.92
C ALA A 161 -25.27 -17.66 -32.14
N ILE A 162 -24.61 -16.57 -32.56
CA ILE A 162 -23.55 -16.57 -33.58
C ILE A 162 -22.32 -15.93 -32.95
N GLN A 163 -21.15 -16.55 -33.07
CA GLN A 163 -19.87 -16.05 -32.60
C GLN A 163 -18.96 -15.70 -33.78
N THR A 164 -18.27 -14.58 -33.70
CA THR A 164 -17.20 -14.16 -34.62
C THR A 164 -15.99 -13.73 -33.83
N VAL A 165 -14.79 -14.20 -34.19
CA VAL A 165 -13.53 -13.80 -33.56
C VAL A 165 -12.83 -12.78 -34.43
N VAL A 166 -12.51 -11.62 -33.89
CA VAL A 166 -11.84 -10.50 -34.56
C VAL A 166 -10.47 -10.29 -33.90
N GLY A 167 -9.41 -10.75 -34.57
CA GLY A 167 -8.03 -10.62 -34.05
C GLY A 167 -7.49 -9.22 -34.30
N ALA A 168 -7.35 -8.41 -33.25
CA ALA A 168 -6.78 -7.06 -33.32
C ALA A 168 -5.36 -7.01 -32.81
N ASP A 169 -4.47 -6.41 -33.57
CA ASP A 169 -3.07 -6.16 -33.19
C ASP A 169 -2.98 -4.80 -32.45
N LEU A 170 -3.44 -4.80 -31.20
CA LEU A 170 -3.54 -3.63 -30.33
C LEU A 170 -3.08 -3.98 -28.92
N GLY A 171 -1.95 -3.41 -28.50
CA GLY A 171 -1.49 -3.51 -27.11
C GLY A 171 -2.27 -2.60 -26.16
N PHE A 172 -2.04 -2.75 -24.84
CA PHE A 172 -2.66 -1.95 -23.78
C PHE A 172 -2.44 -0.43 -23.93
N ASN A 173 -1.30 -0.01 -24.49
CA ASN A 173 -0.99 1.39 -24.73
C ASN A 173 -1.62 1.98 -25.99
N SER A 174 -2.36 1.15 -26.75
CA SER A 174 -3.11 1.57 -27.93
C SER A 174 -4.55 1.92 -27.57
N ASP A 175 -5.32 2.49 -28.53
CA ASP A 175 -6.75 2.76 -28.31
C ASP A 175 -7.62 1.50 -28.44
N ILE A 176 -7.35 0.50 -27.59
CA ILE A 176 -8.12 -0.76 -27.54
C ILE A 176 -9.58 -0.51 -27.14
N GLY A 177 -9.83 0.51 -26.28
CA GLY A 177 -11.18 0.90 -25.87
C GLY A 177 -12.00 1.45 -27.03
N GLY A 178 -11.40 2.32 -27.84
CA GLY A 178 -12.02 2.84 -29.06
C GLY A 178 -12.29 1.74 -30.10
N PHE A 179 -11.35 0.81 -30.27
CA PHE A 179 -11.53 -0.35 -31.13
C PHE A 179 -12.73 -1.23 -30.70
N VAL A 180 -12.78 -1.64 -29.43
CA VAL A 180 -13.88 -2.47 -28.89
C VAL A 180 -15.21 -1.73 -29.00
N SER A 181 -15.25 -0.44 -28.77
CA SER A 181 -16.43 0.40 -28.92
C SER A 181 -16.91 0.47 -30.42
N ASN A 182 -15.96 0.62 -31.33
CA ASN A 182 -16.25 0.62 -32.77
C ASN A 182 -16.85 -0.73 -33.23
N VAL A 183 -16.21 -1.85 -32.83
CA VAL A 183 -16.71 -3.21 -33.13
C VAL A 183 -18.12 -3.40 -32.57
N LYS A 184 -18.35 -3.00 -31.30
CA LYS A 184 -19.66 -3.10 -30.66
C LYS A 184 -20.73 -2.24 -31.37
N ASN A 185 -20.42 -0.99 -31.68
CA ASN A 185 -21.34 -0.07 -32.32
C ASN A 185 -21.74 -0.57 -33.75
N THR A 186 -20.75 -1.05 -34.51
CA THR A 186 -21.00 -1.63 -35.84
C THR A 186 -21.86 -2.88 -35.76
N ALA A 187 -21.53 -3.82 -34.86
CA ALA A 187 -22.29 -5.03 -34.67
C ALA A 187 -23.75 -4.77 -34.19
N SER A 188 -23.94 -3.70 -33.41
CA SER A 188 -25.25 -3.30 -32.89
C SER A 188 -26.10 -2.51 -33.91
N LYS A 189 -25.46 -1.97 -34.97
CA LYS A 189 -26.17 -1.25 -36.01
C LYS A 189 -27.01 -2.23 -36.81
N ASP A 190 -28.25 -1.84 -37.15
CA ASP A 190 -29.20 -2.65 -37.90
C ASP A 190 -29.41 -4.08 -37.36
N SER A 191 -29.35 -4.23 -36.05
CA SER A 191 -29.36 -5.53 -35.35
C SER A 191 -30.75 -6.20 -35.29
N ALA A 192 -31.84 -5.49 -35.67
CA ALA A 192 -33.23 -6.03 -35.82
C ALA A 192 -33.63 -7.04 -34.70
N GLY A 193 -33.41 -6.67 -33.44
CA GLY A 193 -33.75 -7.50 -32.27
C GLY A 193 -32.65 -8.50 -31.84
N LEU A 194 -31.48 -8.51 -32.49
CA LEU A 194 -30.30 -9.21 -31.98
C LEU A 194 -29.68 -8.45 -30.76
N LYS A 195 -29.38 -9.18 -29.69
CA LYS A 195 -28.56 -8.68 -28.59
C LYS A 195 -27.10 -8.92 -28.95
N VAL A 196 -26.30 -7.86 -28.92
CA VAL A 196 -24.87 -7.92 -29.27
C VAL A 196 -24.00 -7.74 -28.05
N TYR A 197 -23.04 -8.63 -27.89
CA TYR A 197 -22.04 -8.61 -26.84
C TYR A 197 -20.64 -8.68 -27.45
N VAL A 198 -19.67 -7.95 -26.84
CA VAL A 198 -18.26 -8.03 -27.24
C VAL A 198 -17.46 -8.42 -26.03
N GLY A 199 -16.82 -9.57 -26.09
CA GLY A 199 -16.01 -10.15 -25.02
C GLY A 199 -14.61 -10.52 -25.51
N GLY A 200 -13.95 -11.41 -24.75
CA GLY A 200 -12.60 -11.89 -25.02
C GLY A 200 -11.50 -10.94 -24.57
N PRO A 201 -10.22 -11.31 -24.85
CA PRO A 201 -9.06 -10.57 -24.37
C PRO A 201 -9.07 -9.07 -24.65
N ALA A 202 -9.49 -8.66 -25.87
CA ALA A 202 -9.59 -7.24 -26.23
C ALA A 202 -10.59 -6.47 -25.36
N ALA A 203 -11.75 -7.05 -25.07
CA ALA A 203 -12.76 -6.41 -24.23
C ALA A 203 -12.34 -6.35 -22.77
N ASN A 204 -11.69 -7.41 -22.25
CA ASN A 204 -11.12 -7.43 -20.92
C ASN A 204 -10.03 -6.35 -20.78
N ALA A 205 -9.13 -6.26 -21.75
CA ALA A 205 -8.10 -5.21 -21.77
C ALA A 205 -8.71 -3.80 -21.85
N ALA A 206 -9.76 -3.59 -22.65
CA ALA A 206 -10.46 -2.31 -22.74
C ALA A 206 -11.11 -1.90 -21.42
N ASP A 207 -11.75 -2.84 -20.71
CA ASP A 207 -12.34 -2.59 -19.40
C ASP A 207 -11.25 -2.30 -18.34
N GLN A 208 -10.13 -3.02 -18.33
CA GLN A 208 -8.98 -2.75 -17.46
C GLN A 208 -8.38 -1.36 -17.72
N VAL A 209 -8.07 -1.03 -18.99
CA VAL A 209 -7.53 0.30 -19.36
C VAL A 209 -8.48 1.42 -18.93
N LYS A 210 -9.79 1.22 -19.07
CA LYS A 210 -10.78 2.20 -18.61
C LYS A 210 -10.73 2.40 -17.09
N ILE A 211 -10.54 1.32 -16.34
CA ILE A 211 -10.41 1.36 -14.89
C ILE A 211 -9.13 2.10 -14.51
N PHE A 212 -7.98 1.70 -15.04
CA PHE A 212 -6.69 2.31 -14.71
C PHE A 212 -6.63 3.79 -15.10
N LYS A 213 -7.14 4.19 -16.27
CA LYS A 213 -7.26 5.62 -16.63
C LYS A 213 -8.16 6.43 -15.70
N GLY A 214 -9.12 5.79 -15.02
CA GLY A 214 -9.98 6.41 -14.01
C GLY A 214 -9.33 6.47 -12.62
N ILE A 215 -8.35 5.62 -12.32
CA ILE A 215 -7.70 5.52 -11.03
C ILE A 215 -6.98 6.80 -10.65
N ASP A 216 -6.15 7.35 -11.55
CA ASP A 216 -5.20 8.42 -11.25
C ASP A 216 -5.86 9.69 -10.71
N SER A 217 -6.92 10.14 -11.34
CA SER A 217 -7.61 11.35 -10.90
C SER A 217 -8.58 11.09 -9.73
N THR A 218 -9.40 10.04 -9.84
CA THR A 218 -10.44 9.74 -8.83
C THR A 218 -9.82 9.32 -7.51
N LEU A 219 -8.83 8.42 -7.54
CA LEU A 219 -8.14 7.95 -6.34
C LEU A 219 -7.37 9.09 -5.68
N LEU A 220 -6.65 9.90 -6.47
CA LEU A 220 -5.90 11.05 -5.96
C LEU A 220 -6.83 12.05 -5.25
N TYR A 221 -7.93 12.47 -5.91
CA TYR A 221 -8.86 13.44 -5.32
C TYR A 221 -9.58 12.87 -4.09
N ALA A 222 -10.00 11.60 -4.13
CA ALA A 222 -10.64 10.95 -3.00
C ALA A 222 -9.67 10.84 -1.81
N THR A 223 -8.43 10.42 -2.05
CA THR A 223 -7.38 10.34 -1.03
C THR A 223 -7.09 11.72 -0.44
N LEU A 224 -6.91 12.75 -1.27
CA LEU A 224 -6.70 14.12 -0.80
C LEU A 224 -7.88 14.62 0.03
N ALA A 225 -9.11 14.40 -0.40
CA ALA A 225 -10.30 14.84 0.33
C ALA A 225 -10.36 14.22 1.73
N VAL A 226 -10.13 12.92 1.84
CA VAL A 226 -10.13 12.21 3.13
C VAL A 226 -8.99 12.71 4.01
N VAL A 227 -7.78 12.83 3.47
CA VAL A 227 -6.62 13.35 4.23
C VAL A 227 -6.87 14.77 4.72
N ILE A 228 -7.41 15.65 3.88
CA ILE A 228 -7.76 17.03 4.26
C ILE A 228 -8.74 17.02 5.44
N VAL A 229 -9.82 16.25 5.35
CA VAL A 229 -10.82 16.15 6.42
C VAL A 229 -10.18 15.65 7.72
N LEU A 230 -9.39 14.58 7.66
CA LEU A 230 -8.73 13.98 8.83
C LEU A 230 -7.67 14.92 9.44
N LEU A 231 -6.90 15.62 8.61
CA LEU A 231 -5.93 16.63 9.10
C LEU A 231 -6.62 17.83 9.72
N LEU A 232 -7.74 18.30 9.16
CA LEU A 232 -8.57 19.36 9.77
C LEU A 232 -9.06 18.96 11.15
N LEU A 233 -9.57 17.75 11.31
CA LEU A 233 -10.03 17.21 12.59
C LEU A 233 -8.89 17.08 13.61
N THR A 234 -7.73 16.61 13.15
CA THR A 234 -6.53 16.35 13.97
C THR A 234 -5.87 17.65 14.43
N TYR A 235 -5.58 18.54 13.50
CA TYR A 235 -4.88 19.79 13.79
C TYR A 235 -5.76 20.88 14.38
N ARG A 236 -7.06 20.81 14.10
CA ARG A 236 -8.03 21.86 14.49
C ARG A 236 -7.59 23.24 14.00
N SER A 237 -6.95 23.27 12.82
CA SER A 237 -6.49 24.47 12.15
C SER A 237 -6.90 24.44 10.69
N PRO A 238 -7.61 25.45 10.18
CA PRO A 238 -8.08 25.49 8.79
C PRO A 238 -6.97 25.74 7.77
N VAL A 239 -5.75 26.01 8.20
CA VAL A 239 -4.61 26.34 7.31
C VAL A 239 -3.47 25.33 7.40
N LEU A 240 -3.26 24.73 8.57
CA LEU A 240 -2.09 23.88 8.82
C LEU A 240 -2.02 22.64 7.93
N TRP A 241 -3.16 22.05 7.57
CA TRP A 241 -3.25 20.88 6.70
C TRP A 241 -2.61 21.09 5.32
N LEU A 242 -2.57 22.35 4.84
CA LEU A 242 -2.05 22.68 3.52
C LEU A 242 -0.55 22.37 3.39
N LEU A 243 0.25 22.58 4.44
CA LEU A 243 1.70 22.39 4.37
C LEU A 243 2.13 20.93 4.22
N PRO A 244 1.59 19.97 5.02
CA PRO A 244 1.83 18.56 4.78
C PRO A 244 1.42 18.09 3.38
N ILE A 245 0.23 18.49 2.92
CA ILE A 245 -0.28 18.07 1.60
C ILE A 245 0.57 18.67 0.47
N LEU A 246 0.94 19.94 0.55
CA LEU A 246 1.82 20.55 -0.42
C LEU A 246 3.18 19.81 -0.47
N SER A 247 3.75 19.49 0.70
CA SER A 247 5.02 18.76 0.78
C SER A 247 4.90 17.33 0.26
N ALA A 248 3.77 16.65 0.51
CA ALA A 248 3.49 15.32 -0.01
C ALA A 248 3.27 15.34 -1.54
N GLY A 249 2.58 16.35 -2.08
CA GLY A 249 2.41 16.55 -3.52
C GLY A 249 3.73 16.77 -4.25
N VAL A 250 4.61 17.61 -3.67
CA VAL A 250 5.98 17.80 -4.18
C VAL A 250 6.75 16.47 -4.17
N ALA A 251 6.65 15.72 -3.06
CA ALA A 251 7.31 14.42 -2.94
C ALA A 251 6.79 13.42 -3.99
N LEU A 252 5.48 13.34 -4.20
CA LEU A 252 4.87 12.46 -5.18
C LEU A 252 5.35 12.79 -6.60
N THR A 253 5.32 14.07 -7.00
CA THR A 253 5.80 14.51 -8.31
C THR A 253 7.27 14.13 -8.54
N VAL A 254 8.13 14.34 -7.55
CA VAL A 254 9.54 13.99 -7.66
C VAL A 254 9.74 12.48 -7.67
N ALA A 255 8.98 11.73 -6.85
CA ALA A 255 9.04 10.26 -6.84
C ALA A 255 8.63 9.67 -8.20
N GLN A 256 7.52 10.13 -8.79
CA GLN A 256 7.07 9.70 -10.12
C GLN A 256 8.13 10.00 -11.20
N ALA A 257 8.77 11.16 -11.14
CA ALA A 257 9.84 11.50 -12.08
C ALA A 257 11.07 10.59 -11.94
N VAL A 258 11.49 10.29 -10.69
CA VAL A 258 12.62 9.37 -10.42
C VAL A 258 12.26 7.95 -10.87
N ILE A 259 11.05 7.48 -10.59
CA ILE A 259 10.57 6.18 -11.03
C ILE A 259 10.56 6.09 -12.57
N TYR A 260 10.08 7.14 -13.26
CA TYR A 260 10.15 7.20 -14.72
C TYR A 260 11.59 7.07 -15.23
N LEU A 261 12.56 7.76 -14.61
CA LEU A 261 13.97 7.60 -14.99
C LEU A 261 14.49 6.18 -14.75
N LEU A 262 14.05 5.51 -13.68
CA LEU A 262 14.40 4.12 -13.42
C LEU A 262 13.78 3.16 -14.46
N THR A 263 12.58 3.43 -14.97
CA THR A 263 12.00 2.63 -16.07
C THR A 263 12.83 2.75 -17.34
N GLN A 264 13.43 3.91 -17.61
CA GLN A 264 14.22 4.15 -18.82
C GLN A 264 15.68 3.63 -18.75
N HIS A 265 16.28 3.62 -17.54
CA HIS A 265 17.71 3.37 -17.38
C HIS A 265 18.05 2.13 -16.55
N ALA A 266 17.10 1.62 -15.75
CA ALA A 266 17.31 0.48 -14.86
C ALA A 266 16.35 -0.69 -15.12
N ASN A 267 15.64 -0.68 -16.26
CA ASN A 267 14.65 -1.70 -16.62
C ASN A 267 13.58 -1.97 -15.55
N LEU A 268 13.26 -0.97 -14.72
CA LEU A 268 12.21 -1.10 -13.72
C LEU A 268 10.85 -1.27 -14.40
N THR A 269 10.15 -2.35 -14.08
CA THR A 269 8.77 -2.56 -14.55
C THR A 269 7.80 -1.88 -13.58
N VAL A 270 6.94 -1.03 -14.11
CA VAL A 270 5.87 -0.35 -13.36
C VAL A 270 4.55 -0.65 -14.05
N ASN A 271 3.53 -0.96 -13.27
CA ASN A 271 2.16 -1.16 -13.72
C ASN A 271 1.20 -0.19 -13.01
N GLY A 272 -0.04 -0.07 -13.49
CA GLY A 272 -1.03 0.84 -12.91
C GLY A 272 -1.36 0.53 -11.44
N GLN A 273 -1.24 -0.73 -11.00
CA GLN A 273 -1.39 -1.12 -9.61
C GLN A 273 -0.30 -0.50 -8.73
N SER A 274 0.96 -0.62 -9.16
CA SER A 274 2.11 -0.03 -8.46
C SER A 274 2.00 1.50 -8.36
N GLU A 275 1.52 2.18 -9.42
CA GLU A 275 1.30 3.63 -9.40
C GLU A 275 0.15 4.01 -8.46
N GLY A 276 -0.98 3.30 -8.49
CA GLY A 276 -2.08 3.55 -7.55
C GLY A 276 -1.67 3.39 -6.09
N ILE A 277 -0.89 2.35 -5.78
CA ILE A 277 -0.33 2.11 -4.44
C ILE A 277 0.66 3.21 -4.07
N LEU A 278 1.54 3.65 -4.99
CA LEU A 278 2.49 4.73 -4.77
C LEU A 278 1.80 6.02 -4.31
N VAL A 279 0.70 6.41 -4.97
CA VAL A 279 -0.05 7.63 -4.62
C VAL A 279 -0.55 7.57 -3.18
N VAL A 280 -1.21 6.48 -2.80
CA VAL A 280 -1.75 6.28 -1.45
C VAL A 280 -0.64 6.23 -0.41
N LEU A 281 0.44 5.52 -0.72
CA LEU A 281 1.57 5.31 0.19
C LEU A 281 2.35 6.61 0.43
N VAL A 282 2.68 7.37 -0.63
CA VAL A 282 3.43 8.64 -0.48
C VAL A 282 2.61 9.68 0.26
N ILE A 283 1.32 9.85 -0.07
CA ILE A 283 0.47 10.79 0.64
C ILE A 283 0.26 10.35 2.10
N GLY A 284 -0.02 9.07 2.33
CA GLY A 284 -0.24 8.51 3.66
C GLY A 284 0.98 8.62 4.56
N ALA A 285 2.11 8.03 4.16
CA ALA A 285 3.34 8.02 4.95
C ALA A 285 3.94 9.43 5.14
N SER A 286 3.90 10.27 4.09
CA SER A 286 4.39 11.65 4.22
C SER A 286 3.58 12.45 5.23
N THR A 287 2.25 12.33 5.21
CA THR A 287 1.39 13.04 6.18
C THR A 287 1.58 12.51 7.60
N ASP A 288 1.94 11.23 7.78
CA ASP A 288 2.27 10.65 9.06
C ASP A 288 3.56 11.23 9.65
N TYR A 289 4.64 11.29 8.87
CA TYR A 289 5.88 11.96 9.30
C TYR A 289 5.65 13.44 9.62
N ALA A 290 4.78 14.10 8.84
CA ALA A 290 4.39 15.48 9.10
C ALA A 290 3.67 15.63 10.45
N LEU A 291 2.73 14.74 10.77
CA LEU A 291 2.00 14.75 12.04
C LEU A 291 2.94 14.68 13.24
N LEU A 292 3.93 13.78 13.18
CA LEU A 292 4.92 13.60 14.23
C LEU A 292 5.80 14.85 14.41
N LEU A 293 6.31 15.40 13.32
CA LEU A 293 7.13 16.62 13.36
C LEU A 293 6.34 17.83 13.86
N ILE A 294 5.12 18.03 13.36
CA ILE A 294 4.26 19.15 13.73
C ILE A 294 3.86 19.07 15.21
N ALA A 295 3.54 17.88 15.71
CA ALA A 295 3.23 17.66 17.12
C ALA A 295 4.42 18.07 18.00
N ARG A 296 5.64 17.66 17.63
CA ARG A 296 6.86 18.01 18.35
C ARG A 296 7.17 19.51 18.25
N TYR A 297 7.04 20.09 17.06
CA TYR A 297 7.22 21.54 16.86
C TYR A 297 6.24 22.34 17.70
N ARG A 298 4.98 21.92 17.79
CA ARG A 298 3.96 22.57 18.63
C ARG A 298 4.32 22.52 20.12
N GLU A 299 4.94 21.43 20.60
CA GLU A 299 5.45 21.30 21.96
C GLU A 299 6.62 22.26 22.21
N GLU A 300 7.62 22.29 21.30
CA GLU A 300 8.80 23.13 21.46
C GLU A 300 8.49 24.65 21.29
N LEU A 301 7.46 25.03 20.50
CA LEU A 301 7.00 26.42 20.43
C LEU A 301 6.47 26.96 21.77
N ARG A 302 6.04 26.09 22.68
CA ARG A 302 5.64 26.49 24.03
C ARG A 302 6.84 26.72 24.95
N ARG A 303 7.99 26.09 24.64
CA ARG A 303 9.21 26.14 25.45
C ARG A 303 10.21 27.17 24.96
N HIS A 304 10.16 27.54 23.68
CA HIS A 304 11.11 28.45 23.04
C HIS A 304 10.40 29.66 22.44
N ALA A 305 10.92 30.86 22.66
CA ALA A 305 10.35 32.08 22.09
C ALA A 305 10.63 32.21 20.59
N ASP A 306 11.86 31.84 20.14
CA ASP A 306 12.23 31.86 18.71
C ASP A 306 11.73 30.58 18.01
N ARG A 307 10.96 30.77 16.92
CA ARG A 307 10.43 29.69 16.08
C ARG A 307 11.51 28.86 15.39
N HIS A 308 12.67 29.44 15.10
CA HIS A 308 13.78 28.75 14.45
C HIS A 308 14.46 27.79 15.43
N GLU A 309 14.67 28.23 16.67
CA GLU A 309 15.20 27.42 17.75
C GLU A 309 14.23 26.28 18.11
N ALA A 310 12.93 26.60 18.23
CA ALA A 310 11.88 25.60 18.48
C ALA A 310 11.90 24.49 17.43
N MET A 311 12.01 24.83 16.12
CA MET A 311 12.07 23.85 15.04
C MET A 311 13.38 23.06 15.05
N ALA A 312 14.51 23.71 15.30
CA ALA A 312 15.80 23.00 15.37
C ALA A 312 15.81 21.95 16.48
N VAL A 313 15.26 22.28 17.66
CA VAL A 313 15.10 21.32 18.75
C VAL A 313 14.09 20.23 18.42
N ALA A 314 12.95 20.57 17.80
CA ALA A 314 11.96 19.60 17.38
C ALA A 314 12.54 18.59 16.39
N LEU A 315 13.24 19.07 15.36
CA LEU A 315 13.85 18.23 14.33
C LEU A 315 15.04 17.41 14.92
N HIS A 316 15.81 17.95 15.84
CA HIS A 316 16.88 17.21 16.53
C HIS A 316 16.33 16.04 17.36
N ARG A 317 15.17 16.21 18.00
CA ARG A 317 14.55 15.19 18.85
C ARG A 317 13.68 14.19 18.08
N ALA A 318 12.87 14.64 17.11
CA ALA A 318 12.00 13.78 16.31
C ALA A 318 12.69 13.18 15.09
N GLY A 319 13.65 13.91 14.48
CA GLY A 319 14.30 13.52 13.24
C GLY A 319 14.91 12.12 13.24
N PRO A 320 15.72 11.74 14.26
CA PRO A 320 16.31 10.38 14.28
C PRO A 320 15.26 9.27 14.26
N ALA A 321 14.14 9.45 14.95
CA ALA A 321 13.06 8.47 14.96
C ALA A 321 12.30 8.45 13.62
N ILE A 322 12.04 9.61 13.00
CA ILE A 322 11.41 9.72 11.66
C ILE A 322 12.31 9.08 10.59
N ILE A 323 13.62 9.34 10.64
CA ILE A 323 14.58 8.77 9.69
C ILE A 323 14.68 7.26 9.86
N ALA A 324 14.80 6.78 11.11
CA ALA A 324 14.86 5.34 11.38
C ALA A 324 13.59 4.62 10.90
N SER A 325 12.43 5.20 11.17
CA SER A 325 11.13 4.75 10.71
C SER A 325 11.09 4.65 9.17
N GLY A 326 11.33 5.75 8.48
CA GLY A 326 11.32 5.75 7.02
C GLY A 326 12.33 4.80 6.39
N LEU A 327 13.54 4.67 6.95
CA LEU A 327 14.52 3.70 6.47
C LEU A 327 14.08 2.25 6.71
N THR A 328 13.36 1.97 7.80
CA THR A 328 12.78 0.64 8.04
C THR A 328 11.76 0.29 6.97
N VAL A 329 10.88 1.24 6.61
CA VAL A 329 9.90 1.04 5.54
C VAL A 329 10.60 0.83 4.19
N VAL A 330 11.57 1.68 3.85
CA VAL A 330 12.37 1.54 2.61
C VAL A 330 13.04 0.17 2.55
N ALA A 331 13.68 -0.27 3.64
CA ALA A 331 14.33 -1.58 3.70
C ALA A 331 13.32 -2.73 3.55
N GLY A 332 12.15 -2.64 4.19
CA GLY A 332 11.07 -3.61 4.04
C GLY A 332 10.55 -3.69 2.61
N MET A 333 10.36 -2.53 1.95
CA MET A 333 9.95 -2.49 0.54
C MET A 333 11.01 -3.04 -0.41
N LEU A 334 12.28 -2.78 -0.15
CA LEU A 334 13.38 -3.33 -0.96
C LEU A 334 13.52 -4.86 -0.82
N CYS A 335 13.02 -5.48 0.26
CA CYS A 335 12.95 -6.95 0.34
C CYS A 335 12.09 -7.54 -0.77
N LEU A 336 11.12 -6.81 -1.32
CA LEU A 336 10.28 -7.25 -2.43
C LEU A 336 11.06 -7.50 -3.72
N LEU A 337 12.27 -6.98 -3.85
CA LEU A 337 13.17 -7.32 -4.98
C LEU A 337 13.53 -8.81 -5.04
N ALA A 338 13.37 -9.54 -3.93
CA ALA A 338 13.60 -10.99 -3.90
C ALA A 338 12.40 -11.80 -4.39
N ALA A 339 11.28 -11.16 -4.77
CA ALA A 339 10.12 -11.83 -5.34
C ALA A 339 10.40 -12.40 -6.73
N GLU A 340 9.78 -13.54 -7.04
CA GLU A 340 9.75 -14.09 -8.38
C GLU A 340 8.76 -13.35 -9.29
N SER A 341 7.64 -12.90 -8.74
CA SER A 341 6.62 -12.15 -9.46
C SER A 341 7.10 -10.75 -9.83
N ASN A 342 6.96 -10.38 -11.09
CA ASN A 342 7.43 -9.09 -11.60
C ASN A 342 6.68 -7.89 -11.01
N ASP A 343 5.38 -8.02 -10.74
CA ASP A 343 4.56 -6.98 -10.11
C ASP A 343 5.00 -6.70 -8.68
N ILE A 344 5.28 -7.74 -7.88
CA ILE A 344 5.75 -7.61 -6.50
C ILE A 344 7.18 -7.07 -6.47
N SER A 345 8.09 -7.63 -7.29
CA SER A 345 9.48 -7.16 -7.37
C SER A 345 9.58 -5.72 -7.90
N GLY A 346 8.72 -5.33 -8.83
CA GLY A 346 8.62 -3.96 -9.35
C GLY A 346 8.06 -2.96 -8.35
N LEU A 347 7.06 -3.37 -7.53
CA LEU A 347 6.48 -2.52 -6.49
C LEU A 347 7.52 -2.13 -5.42
N GLY A 348 8.47 -3.01 -5.09
CA GLY A 348 9.49 -2.75 -4.08
C GLY A 348 10.25 -1.44 -4.29
N PRO A 349 10.98 -1.27 -5.41
CA PRO A 349 11.67 -0.02 -5.73
C PRO A 349 10.74 1.18 -5.87
N VAL A 350 9.55 1.01 -6.47
CA VAL A 350 8.56 2.08 -6.63
C VAL A 350 8.15 2.65 -5.27
N ALA A 351 7.76 1.79 -4.34
CA ALA A 351 7.38 2.18 -3.00
C ALA A 351 8.57 2.74 -2.19
N ALA A 352 9.75 2.11 -2.29
CA ALA A 352 10.97 2.56 -1.61
C ALA A 352 11.38 3.97 -2.03
N VAL A 353 11.36 4.29 -3.35
CA VAL A 353 11.62 5.63 -3.88
C VAL A 353 10.57 6.61 -3.38
N GLY A 354 9.28 6.25 -3.45
CA GLY A 354 8.20 7.10 -2.96
C GLY A 354 8.37 7.51 -1.50
N ILE A 355 8.66 6.54 -0.63
CA ILE A 355 8.88 6.79 0.80
C ILE A 355 10.17 7.56 1.07
N ALA A 356 11.26 7.24 0.37
CA ALA A 356 12.53 7.94 0.54
C ALA A 356 12.41 9.43 0.17
N VAL A 357 11.77 9.74 -0.98
CA VAL A 357 11.54 11.13 -1.41
C VAL A 357 10.56 11.81 -0.44
N GLY A 358 9.49 11.12 -0.01
CA GLY A 358 8.56 11.62 1.00
C GLY A 358 9.26 11.98 2.31
N LEU A 359 10.12 11.08 2.82
CA LEU A 359 10.92 11.31 4.01
C LEU A 359 11.82 12.54 3.87
N ILE A 360 12.55 12.65 2.75
CA ILE A 360 13.43 13.80 2.47
C ILE A 360 12.61 15.10 2.44
N ALA A 361 11.46 15.12 1.78
CA ALA A 361 10.59 16.30 1.74
C ALA A 361 10.10 16.68 3.15
N MET A 362 9.72 15.69 3.98
CA MET A 362 9.19 15.93 5.32
C MET A 362 10.24 16.37 6.34
N ILE A 363 11.52 16.06 6.15
CA ILE A 363 12.61 16.54 7.02
C ILE A 363 13.32 17.79 6.50
N THR A 364 13.02 18.23 5.26
CA THR A 364 13.64 19.42 4.65
C THR A 364 12.62 20.50 4.27
N LEU A 365 11.69 20.22 3.35
CA LEU A 365 10.71 21.18 2.86
C LEU A 365 9.70 21.57 3.95
N LEU A 366 9.08 20.60 4.60
CA LEU A 366 8.05 20.86 5.61
C LEU A 366 8.57 21.72 6.79
N PRO A 367 9.73 21.43 7.42
CA PRO A 367 10.28 22.30 8.47
C PRO A 367 10.55 23.72 8.00
N ALA A 368 11.07 23.90 6.77
CA ALA A 368 11.32 25.22 6.19
C ALA A 368 10.00 26.00 6.04
N LEU A 369 8.94 25.37 5.53
CA LEU A 369 7.61 25.98 5.40
C LEU A 369 7.03 26.31 6.77
N LEU A 370 7.08 25.40 7.75
CA LEU A 370 6.56 25.63 9.10
C LEU A 370 7.27 26.79 9.80
N VAL A 371 8.59 26.95 9.61
CA VAL A 371 9.34 28.08 10.15
C VAL A 371 9.00 29.39 9.46
N ILE A 372 8.66 29.37 8.16
CA ILE A 372 8.22 30.57 7.43
C ILE A 372 6.93 31.14 8.04
N PHE A 373 5.93 30.29 8.22
CA PHE A 373 4.63 30.69 8.78
C PHE A 373 4.65 30.84 10.31
N GLY A 374 5.49 30.07 11.00
CA GLY A 374 5.67 30.12 12.45
C GLY A 374 4.39 29.78 13.23
N ARG A 375 4.11 30.54 14.33
CA ARG A 375 2.94 30.31 15.18
C ARG A 375 1.60 30.60 14.53
N TRP A 376 1.58 31.44 13.50
CA TRP A 376 0.34 31.85 12.82
C TRP A 376 -0.41 30.66 12.18
N ILE A 377 0.34 29.69 11.64
CA ILE A 377 -0.22 28.51 10.95
C ILE A 377 -1.13 27.67 11.88
N PHE A 378 -0.95 27.78 13.20
CA PHE A 378 -1.76 27.05 14.19
C PHE A 378 -3.08 27.76 14.56
N TRP A 379 -3.43 28.87 13.85
CA TRP A 379 -4.70 29.53 14.09
C TRP A 379 -5.88 28.53 13.97
N PRO A 380 -6.94 28.59 14.86
CA PRO A 380 -7.17 29.57 15.90
C PRO A 380 -6.41 29.31 17.23
N VAL A 381 -5.96 28.06 17.51
CA VAL A 381 -5.33 27.68 18.77
C VAL A 381 -3.81 27.76 18.68
N ARG A 382 -3.27 28.98 18.76
CA ARG A 382 -1.82 29.22 18.65
C ARG A 382 -1.07 28.77 19.92
N PRO A 383 0.06 28.02 19.81
CA PRO A 383 0.90 27.68 20.97
C PRO A 383 1.61 28.93 21.50
N GLY A 384 1.19 29.42 22.69
CA GLY A 384 1.84 30.54 23.38
C GLY A 384 3.12 30.09 24.07
N PHE A 385 4.15 30.97 24.12
CA PHE A 385 5.35 30.72 24.93
C PHE A 385 4.96 30.65 26.41
N GLY A 386 5.47 29.63 27.16
CA GLY A 386 5.14 29.40 28.56
C GLY A 386 3.78 28.76 28.83
N SER A 387 2.97 28.43 27.81
CA SER A 387 1.67 27.80 28.03
C SER A 387 1.80 26.34 28.49
N ALA A 388 0.91 25.90 29.42
CA ALA A 388 0.92 24.57 30.00
C ALA A 388 0.70 23.45 28.94
N GLU A 389 1.33 22.29 29.18
CA GLU A 389 1.14 21.11 28.34
C GLU A 389 -0.17 20.39 28.68
N PRO A 390 -1.09 20.17 27.71
CA PRO A 390 -2.37 19.49 27.96
C PRO A 390 -2.26 17.98 28.19
N THR A 391 -1.07 17.39 27.95
CA THR A 391 -0.87 15.93 27.85
C THR A 391 -0.99 15.16 29.18
N SER A 392 -0.77 15.80 30.33
CA SER A 392 -0.78 15.13 31.63
C SER A 392 -2.18 14.66 32.12
N ARG A 393 -3.27 15.19 31.57
CA ARG A 393 -4.67 14.87 31.93
C ARG A 393 -5.50 14.29 30.76
N GLY A 394 -4.86 13.83 29.69
CA GLY A 394 -5.51 13.37 28.47
C GLY A 394 -6.15 11.97 28.59
N PHE A 395 -6.93 11.59 27.58
CA PHE A 395 -7.56 10.26 27.43
C PHE A 395 -6.53 9.13 27.62
N TRP A 396 -5.41 9.19 26.91
CA TRP A 396 -4.35 8.16 26.96
C TRP A 396 -3.65 8.04 28.32
N SER A 397 -3.59 9.11 29.11
CA SER A 397 -3.13 9.03 30.49
C SER A 397 -4.06 8.17 31.36
N ARG A 398 -5.39 8.33 31.19
CA ARG A 398 -6.40 7.51 31.89
C ARG A 398 -6.35 6.04 31.46
N VAL A 399 -6.25 5.80 30.15
CA VAL A 399 -6.07 4.44 29.61
C VAL A 399 -4.80 3.78 30.17
N GLY A 400 -3.68 4.49 30.16
CA GLY A 400 -2.42 3.99 30.73
C GLY A 400 -2.54 3.62 32.21
N GLN A 401 -3.22 4.46 33.02
CA GLN A 401 -3.45 4.17 34.43
C GLN A 401 -4.35 2.93 34.63
N ALA A 402 -5.36 2.75 33.79
CA ALA A 402 -6.24 1.58 33.84
C ALA A 402 -5.43 0.29 33.51
N ILE A 403 -4.61 0.32 32.45
CA ILE A 403 -3.71 -0.79 32.09
C ILE A 403 -2.73 -1.10 33.20
N GLY A 404 -2.16 -0.06 33.83
CA GLY A 404 -1.16 -0.19 34.90
C GLY A 404 -1.65 -0.90 36.16
N ARG A 405 -2.99 -0.97 36.37
CA ARG A 405 -3.60 -1.67 37.52
C ARG A 405 -3.52 -3.20 37.38
N ARG A 406 -3.77 -3.76 36.18
CA ARG A 406 -3.81 -5.21 35.92
C ARG A 406 -3.20 -5.54 34.53
N PRO A 407 -1.89 -5.32 34.31
CA PRO A 407 -1.28 -5.44 32.99
C PRO A 407 -1.39 -6.85 32.41
N ARG A 408 -1.25 -7.91 33.25
CA ARG A 408 -1.39 -9.33 32.79
C ARG A 408 -2.77 -9.61 32.21
N THR A 409 -3.83 -9.27 32.95
CA THR A 409 -5.20 -9.49 32.52
C THR A 409 -5.45 -8.76 31.20
N VAL A 410 -4.95 -7.52 31.06
CA VAL A 410 -5.18 -6.69 29.87
C VAL A 410 -4.52 -7.31 28.65
N TRP A 411 -3.22 -7.69 28.71
CA TRP A 411 -2.58 -8.25 27.51
C TRP A 411 -3.13 -9.62 27.17
N VAL A 412 -3.45 -10.48 28.14
CA VAL A 412 -4.03 -11.82 27.87
C VAL A 412 -5.39 -11.69 27.18
N VAL A 413 -6.30 -10.85 27.71
CA VAL A 413 -7.62 -10.64 27.11
C VAL A 413 -7.49 -10.05 25.70
N THR A 414 -6.61 -9.06 25.52
CA THR A 414 -6.38 -8.44 24.21
C THR A 414 -5.82 -9.45 23.20
N ALA A 415 -4.85 -10.28 23.62
CA ALA A 415 -4.28 -11.32 22.76
C ALA A 415 -5.33 -12.38 22.37
N ILE A 416 -6.19 -12.78 23.30
CA ILE A 416 -7.31 -13.74 23.02
C ILE A 416 -8.30 -13.10 22.02
N LEU A 417 -8.67 -11.85 22.19
CA LEU A 417 -9.58 -11.16 21.26
C LEU A 417 -8.98 -11.06 19.85
N LEU A 418 -7.69 -10.72 19.75
CA LEU A 418 -6.99 -10.69 18.45
C LEU A 418 -6.87 -12.09 17.84
N ALA A 419 -6.58 -13.12 18.64
CA ALA A 419 -6.54 -14.50 18.16
C ALA A 419 -7.92 -14.99 17.71
N ALA A 420 -9.00 -14.59 18.41
CA ALA A 420 -10.37 -14.86 17.97
C ALA A 420 -10.69 -14.14 16.63
N GLY A 421 -10.20 -12.89 16.44
CA GLY A 421 -10.26 -12.22 15.15
C GLY A 421 -9.54 -12.98 14.04
N ALA A 422 -8.34 -13.52 14.33
CA ALA A 422 -7.56 -14.32 13.39
C ALA A 422 -8.27 -15.63 12.98
N ALA A 423 -9.08 -16.22 13.87
CA ALA A 423 -9.88 -17.40 13.57
C ALA A 423 -10.91 -17.19 12.43
N GLY A 424 -11.23 -15.92 12.09
CA GLY A 424 -12.06 -15.59 10.94
C GLY A 424 -11.50 -16.03 9.58
N MET A 425 -10.21 -16.37 9.50
CA MET A 425 -9.62 -16.98 8.30
C MET A 425 -10.04 -18.43 8.08
N ILE A 426 -10.57 -19.10 9.11
CA ILE A 426 -10.93 -20.53 9.03
C ILE A 426 -12.06 -20.70 8.02
N GLY A 427 -11.80 -21.47 6.97
CA GLY A 427 -12.76 -21.74 5.91
C GLY A 427 -12.94 -20.60 4.88
N PHE A 428 -12.11 -19.55 4.94
CA PHE A 428 -12.02 -18.54 3.87
C PHE A 428 -10.97 -18.98 2.85
N LYS A 429 -11.28 -18.83 1.54
CA LYS A 429 -10.39 -19.25 0.46
C LYS A 429 -9.59 -18.04 -0.03
N PHE A 430 -8.27 -18.18 -0.01
CA PHE A 430 -7.33 -17.33 -0.73
C PHE A 430 -6.92 -18.07 -2.00
N GLY A 431 -7.18 -17.50 -3.17
CA GLY A 431 -6.93 -18.15 -4.45
C GLY A 431 -7.18 -17.20 -5.59
N THR A 432 -6.77 -17.56 -6.81
CA THR A 432 -6.99 -16.73 -7.97
C THR A 432 -8.48 -16.49 -8.19
N LEU A 433 -8.86 -15.25 -8.30
CA LEU A 433 -10.21 -14.84 -8.65
C LEU A 433 -10.40 -15.01 -10.16
N THR A 434 -11.53 -15.58 -10.57
CA THR A 434 -11.89 -15.57 -11.99
C THR A 434 -12.06 -14.13 -12.46
N ALA A 435 -11.92 -13.88 -13.77
CA ALA A 435 -12.12 -12.54 -14.33
C ALA A 435 -13.46 -11.92 -13.89
N ALA A 436 -14.52 -12.73 -13.80
CA ALA A 436 -15.83 -12.27 -13.32
C ALA A 436 -15.85 -11.87 -11.82
N GLN A 437 -15.01 -12.50 -11.00
CA GLN A 437 -14.90 -12.25 -9.56
C GLN A 437 -13.94 -11.10 -9.23
N SER A 438 -13.04 -10.73 -10.16
CA SER A 438 -12.06 -9.66 -9.97
C SER A 438 -12.66 -8.26 -10.04
N PHE A 439 -13.88 -8.11 -10.58
CA PHE A 439 -14.55 -6.82 -10.70
C PHE A 439 -15.69 -6.67 -9.70
N ARG A 440 -15.84 -5.46 -9.18
CA ARG A 440 -17.04 -5.04 -8.44
C ARG A 440 -18.12 -4.62 -9.45
N GLY A 441 -19.08 -5.50 -9.70
CA GLY A 441 -20.11 -5.30 -10.71
C GLY A 441 -19.89 -6.18 -11.96
N THR A 442 -20.59 -5.92 -13.03
CA THR A 442 -20.53 -6.71 -14.26
C THR A 442 -20.10 -5.81 -15.43
N PRO A 443 -18.79 -5.66 -15.67
CA PRO A 443 -18.32 -4.92 -16.83
C PRO A 443 -18.79 -5.58 -18.14
N PRO A 444 -18.80 -4.84 -19.27
CA PRO A 444 -19.26 -5.34 -20.55
C PRO A 444 -18.57 -6.63 -21.02
N SER A 445 -17.26 -6.77 -20.75
CA SER A 445 -16.48 -7.97 -21.08
C SER A 445 -16.99 -9.19 -20.33
N ILE A 446 -17.30 -9.07 -19.05
CA ILE A 446 -17.82 -10.15 -18.20
C ILE A 446 -19.27 -10.50 -18.58
N ALA A 447 -20.08 -9.50 -18.89
CA ALA A 447 -21.43 -9.75 -19.42
C ALA A 447 -21.38 -10.59 -20.72
N ALA A 448 -20.43 -10.28 -21.60
CA ALA A 448 -20.20 -11.03 -22.83
C ALA A 448 -19.68 -12.46 -22.55
N GLN A 449 -18.75 -12.63 -21.59
CA GLN A 449 -18.23 -13.93 -21.18
C GLN A 449 -19.34 -14.84 -20.65
N ASN A 450 -20.24 -14.29 -19.81
CA ASN A 450 -21.39 -15.02 -19.26
C ASN A 450 -22.37 -15.47 -20.37
N VAL A 451 -22.54 -14.68 -21.42
CA VAL A 451 -23.36 -15.04 -22.57
C VAL A 451 -22.65 -16.09 -23.41
N LEU A 452 -21.35 -15.91 -23.68
CA LEU A 452 -20.55 -16.85 -24.46
C LEU A 452 -20.59 -18.26 -23.87
N SER A 453 -20.39 -18.38 -22.53
CA SER A 453 -20.38 -19.69 -21.85
C SER A 453 -21.72 -20.44 -21.85
N ARG A 454 -22.83 -19.74 -22.13
CA ARG A 454 -24.16 -20.37 -22.27
C ARG A 454 -24.36 -21.09 -23.63
N TYR A 455 -23.74 -20.58 -24.68
CA TYR A 455 -24.00 -21.04 -26.05
C TYR A 455 -22.81 -21.77 -26.67
N PHE A 456 -21.60 -21.56 -26.14
CA PHE A 456 -20.34 -22.15 -26.61
C PHE A 456 -19.60 -22.80 -25.45
N PRO A 457 -18.64 -23.74 -25.69
CA PRO A 457 -17.81 -24.27 -24.65
C PRO A 457 -17.17 -23.14 -23.84
N ALA A 458 -17.18 -23.27 -22.51
CA ALA A 458 -16.75 -22.19 -21.61
C ALA A 458 -15.30 -21.73 -21.87
N GLY A 459 -14.42 -22.63 -22.28
CA GLY A 459 -13.02 -22.33 -22.64
C GLY A 459 -12.80 -21.78 -24.04
N SER A 460 -13.86 -21.53 -24.83
CA SER A 460 -13.71 -21.06 -26.22
C SER A 460 -13.07 -19.67 -26.33
N GLY A 461 -13.14 -18.87 -25.27
CA GLY A 461 -12.56 -17.52 -25.22
C GLY A 461 -11.10 -17.49 -24.76
N GLU A 462 -10.63 -18.55 -24.08
CA GLU A 462 -9.31 -18.66 -23.47
C GLU A 462 -8.78 -20.08 -23.60
N PRO A 463 -8.26 -20.47 -24.78
CA PRO A 463 -7.72 -21.81 -25.00
C PRO A 463 -6.38 -22.01 -24.23
N ILE A 464 -6.04 -23.27 -23.95
CA ILE A 464 -4.67 -23.64 -23.62
C ILE A 464 -3.84 -23.52 -24.90
N GLU A 465 -2.69 -22.88 -24.81
CA GLU A 465 -1.76 -22.67 -25.91
C GLU A 465 -0.52 -23.55 -25.69
N VAL A 466 -0.07 -24.22 -26.74
CA VAL A 466 1.07 -25.14 -26.65
C VAL A 466 2.01 -24.88 -27.83
N ILE A 467 3.26 -24.63 -27.52
CA ILE A 467 4.35 -24.53 -28.50
C ILE A 467 5.27 -25.73 -28.33
N SER A 468 5.59 -26.41 -29.43
CA SER A 468 6.46 -27.58 -29.45
C SER A 468 7.40 -27.56 -30.63
N THR A 469 8.39 -28.49 -30.67
CA THR A 469 9.19 -28.71 -31.89
C THR A 469 8.31 -29.23 -33.02
N ALA A 470 8.59 -28.79 -34.24
CA ALA A 470 7.84 -29.20 -35.44
C ALA A 470 7.85 -30.71 -35.68
N SER A 471 8.93 -31.41 -35.30
CA SER A 471 9.07 -32.87 -35.42
C SER A 471 8.13 -33.63 -34.50
N SER A 472 7.73 -33.07 -33.33
CA SER A 472 6.89 -33.75 -32.34
C SER A 472 5.42 -33.28 -32.40
N THR A 473 5.05 -32.40 -33.34
CA THR A 473 3.70 -31.79 -33.43
C THR A 473 2.59 -32.83 -33.47
N GLY A 474 2.76 -33.90 -34.25
CA GLY A 474 1.75 -34.96 -34.37
C GLY A 474 1.50 -35.67 -33.03
N GLN A 475 2.53 -35.98 -32.27
CA GLN A 475 2.44 -36.64 -30.97
C GLN A 475 1.79 -35.70 -29.95
N VAL A 476 2.21 -34.42 -29.91
CA VAL A 476 1.66 -33.39 -29.03
C VAL A 476 0.16 -33.18 -29.31
N ARG A 477 -0.22 -33.08 -30.59
CA ARG A 477 -1.63 -32.91 -30.95
C ARG A 477 -2.47 -34.13 -30.56
N THR A 478 -1.94 -35.34 -30.71
CA THR A 478 -2.62 -36.58 -30.30
C THR A 478 -2.80 -36.65 -28.79
N ALA A 479 -1.76 -36.30 -28.03
CA ALA A 479 -1.84 -36.22 -26.57
C ALA A 479 -2.90 -35.20 -26.14
N LEU A 480 -2.86 -33.97 -26.68
CA LEU A 480 -3.87 -32.95 -26.39
C LEU A 480 -5.30 -33.41 -26.72
N ALA A 481 -5.51 -34.02 -27.87
CA ALA A 481 -6.83 -34.50 -28.28
C ALA A 481 -7.34 -35.68 -27.43
N GLY A 482 -6.43 -36.49 -26.85
CA GLY A 482 -6.74 -37.60 -25.94
C GLY A 482 -6.96 -37.15 -24.49
N THR A 483 -6.56 -35.92 -24.13
CA THR A 483 -6.66 -35.43 -22.75
C THR A 483 -8.12 -35.15 -22.38
N GLN A 484 -8.62 -35.82 -21.35
CA GLN A 484 -9.98 -35.59 -20.84
C GLN A 484 -10.12 -34.15 -20.32
N GLY A 485 -11.08 -33.40 -20.85
CA GLY A 485 -11.28 -31.98 -20.54
C GLY A 485 -10.91 -31.05 -21.71
N ILE A 486 -10.32 -31.58 -22.80
CA ILE A 486 -10.12 -30.87 -24.05
C ILE A 486 -11.30 -31.14 -24.99
N ALA A 487 -11.93 -30.08 -25.47
CA ALA A 487 -13.06 -30.15 -26.38
C ALA A 487 -12.63 -30.24 -27.85
N SER A 488 -11.57 -29.54 -28.24
CA SER A 488 -11.02 -29.51 -29.60
C SER A 488 -9.57 -29.00 -29.59
N VAL A 489 -8.81 -29.41 -30.62
CA VAL A 489 -7.43 -28.93 -30.81
C VAL A 489 -7.34 -28.38 -32.26
N THR A 490 -6.77 -27.20 -32.40
CA THR A 490 -6.62 -26.54 -33.72
C THR A 490 -5.61 -27.28 -34.61
N GLN A 491 -5.63 -26.96 -35.91
CA GLN A 491 -4.54 -27.37 -36.79
C GLN A 491 -3.24 -26.61 -36.37
N PRO A 492 -2.09 -27.30 -36.41
CA PRO A 492 -0.85 -26.68 -36.04
C PRO A 492 -0.41 -25.61 -37.04
N VAL A 493 0.11 -24.51 -36.53
CA VAL A 493 0.83 -23.52 -37.33
C VAL A 493 2.33 -23.70 -37.07
N THR A 494 3.09 -23.98 -38.15
CA THR A 494 4.53 -24.26 -38.02
C THR A 494 5.35 -23.11 -38.61
N ARG A 495 6.34 -22.61 -37.85
CA ARG A 495 7.32 -21.59 -38.26
C ARG A 495 8.64 -21.87 -37.58
N ASP A 496 9.74 -21.66 -38.28
CA ASP A 496 11.12 -21.72 -37.75
C ASP A 496 11.40 -22.96 -36.87
N GLY A 497 10.89 -24.13 -37.30
CA GLY A 497 11.09 -25.39 -36.56
C GLY A 497 10.25 -25.56 -35.29
N ARG A 498 9.37 -24.62 -34.98
CA ARG A 498 8.39 -24.67 -33.88
C ARG A 498 6.96 -24.80 -34.41
N SER A 499 6.07 -25.37 -33.63
CA SER A 499 4.65 -25.52 -33.95
C SER A 499 3.81 -24.98 -32.80
N PHE A 500 2.79 -24.19 -33.14
CA PHE A 500 1.80 -23.63 -32.24
C PHE A 500 0.46 -24.33 -32.41
N LEU A 501 -0.15 -24.71 -31.28
CA LEU A 501 -1.44 -25.38 -31.17
C LEU A 501 -2.29 -24.70 -30.11
N GLN A 502 -3.60 -24.60 -30.34
CA GLN A 502 -4.56 -24.16 -29.33
C GLN A 502 -5.53 -25.31 -29.01
N ALA A 503 -5.73 -25.54 -27.72
CA ALA A 503 -6.64 -26.56 -27.19
C ALA A 503 -7.79 -25.89 -26.41
N THR A 504 -9.03 -26.03 -26.91
CA THR A 504 -10.21 -25.49 -26.24
C THR A 504 -10.55 -26.35 -25.03
N MET A 505 -10.65 -25.73 -23.86
CA MET A 505 -11.03 -26.39 -22.60
C MET A 505 -12.55 -26.58 -22.52
N THR A 506 -12.97 -27.66 -21.87
CA THR A 506 -14.36 -27.87 -21.43
C THR A 506 -14.67 -27.13 -20.13
N PRO A 507 -13.79 -27.16 -19.09
CA PRO A 507 -13.98 -26.39 -17.87
C PRO A 507 -13.97 -24.86 -18.14
N ALA A 508 -14.62 -24.13 -17.24
CA ALA A 508 -14.54 -22.67 -17.27
C ALA A 508 -13.09 -22.23 -16.97
N PRO A 509 -12.58 -21.21 -17.69
CA PRO A 509 -11.27 -20.63 -17.40
C PRO A 509 -11.13 -20.26 -15.92
N ASP A 510 -9.90 -20.34 -15.41
CA ASP A 510 -9.53 -19.97 -14.04
C ASP A 510 -10.25 -20.75 -12.91
N SER A 511 -10.95 -21.83 -13.27
CA SER A 511 -11.50 -22.75 -12.29
C SER A 511 -10.45 -23.74 -11.81
N THR A 512 -10.63 -24.30 -10.61
CA THR A 512 -9.76 -25.39 -10.09
C THR A 512 -9.66 -26.57 -11.08
N ALA A 513 -10.75 -26.89 -11.78
CA ALA A 513 -10.76 -27.93 -12.79
C ALA A 513 -9.90 -27.56 -14.01
N ALA A 514 -9.91 -26.28 -14.41
CA ALA A 514 -9.07 -25.78 -15.51
C ALA A 514 -7.58 -25.80 -15.11
N TYR A 515 -7.24 -25.42 -13.90
CA TYR A 515 -5.86 -25.50 -13.37
C TYR A 515 -5.34 -26.92 -13.31
N THR A 516 -6.17 -27.88 -12.84
CA THR A 516 -5.84 -29.31 -12.88
C THR A 516 -5.65 -29.80 -14.31
N LEU A 517 -6.45 -29.32 -15.25
CA LEU A 517 -6.29 -29.65 -16.67
C LEU A 517 -4.98 -29.11 -17.25
N VAL A 518 -4.56 -27.90 -16.90
CA VAL A 518 -3.25 -27.35 -17.31
C VAL A 518 -2.12 -28.23 -16.82
N ASP A 519 -2.15 -28.69 -15.54
CA ASP A 519 -1.13 -29.61 -15.00
C ASP A 519 -1.09 -30.93 -15.75
N LYS A 520 -2.26 -31.47 -16.04
CA LYS A 520 -2.38 -32.72 -16.80
C LYS A 520 -1.80 -32.57 -18.20
N VAL A 521 -2.14 -31.49 -18.90
CA VAL A 521 -1.58 -31.16 -20.24
C VAL A 521 -0.07 -31.02 -20.16
N ARG A 522 0.46 -30.27 -19.19
CA ARG A 522 1.92 -30.14 -18.98
C ARG A 522 2.58 -31.50 -18.81
N THR A 523 2.03 -32.33 -17.92
CA THR A 523 2.55 -33.68 -17.67
C THR A 523 2.58 -34.54 -18.93
N GLU A 524 1.51 -34.52 -19.72
CA GLU A 524 1.37 -35.35 -20.94
C GLU A 524 2.30 -34.86 -22.06
N VAL A 525 2.40 -33.53 -22.30
CA VAL A 525 3.23 -33.02 -23.41
C VAL A 525 4.72 -33.03 -23.07
N HIS A 526 5.11 -32.86 -21.80
CA HIS A 526 6.52 -32.96 -21.36
C HIS A 526 7.02 -34.41 -21.41
N ALA A 527 6.16 -35.40 -21.30
CA ALA A 527 6.51 -36.82 -21.41
C ALA A 527 6.93 -37.19 -22.85
N ILE A 528 6.65 -36.35 -23.86
CA ILE A 528 6.98 -36.63 -25.27
C ILE A 528 8.45 -36.30 -25.54
N PRO A 529 9.31 -37.29 -25.86
CA PRO A 529 10.73 -37.07 -26.08
C PRO A 529 10.98 -36.09 -27.25
N GLY A 530 11.84 -35.09 -27.00
CA GLY A 530 12.23 -34.10 -28.01
C GLY A 530 11.17 -33.05 -28.34
N ALA A 531 9.99 -33.08 -27.70
CA ALA A 531 8.93 -32.10 -27.96
C ALA A 531 9.31 -30.69 -27.50
N GLN A 532 10.12 -30.55 -26.43
CA GLN A 532 10.41 -29.26 -25.81
C GLN A 532 9.13 -28.38 -25.74
N ALA A 533 8.03 -29.03 -25.34
CA ALA A 533 6.74 -28.41 -25.31
C ALA A 533 6.67 -27.37 -24.18
N LYS A 534 5.98 -26.26 -24.45
CA LYS A 534 5.66 -25.22 -23.47
C LYS A 534 4.18 -24.95 -23.51
N VAL A 535 3.57 -24.89 -22.33
CA VAL A 535 2.12 -24.72 -22.16
C VAL A 535 1.84 -23.34 -21.57
N GLY A 536 1.04 -22.56 -22.28
CA GLY A 536 0.61 -21.22 -21.96
C GLY A 536 -0.89 -21.01 -22.17
N GLY A 537 -1.26 -19.77 -22.44
CA GLY A 537 -2.65 -19.31 -22.48
C GLY A 537 -3.11 -18.73 -21.15
N GLY A 538 -4.22 -17.96 -21.14
CA GLY A 538 -4.68 -17.17 -20.00
C GLY A 538 -4.77 -17.94 -18.69
N THR A 539 -5.43 -19.11 -18.71
CA THR A 539 -5.55 -19.97 -17.49
C THR A 539 -4.20 -20.51 -16.98
N ALA A 540 -3.25 -20.82 -17.89
CA ALA A 540 -1.91 -21.28 -17.46
C ALA A 540 -1.12 -20.11 -16.83
N ILE A 541 -1.26 -18.91 -17.37
CA ILE A 541 -0.72 -17.65 -16.81
C ILE A 541 -1.22 -17.44 -15.39
N ASN A 542 -2.54 -17.45 -15.18
CA ASN A 542 -3.13 -17.23 -13.86
C ASN A 542 -2.70 -18.29 -12.83
N LYS A 543 -2.56 -19.54 -13.27
CA LYS A 543 -2.02 -20.61 -12.43
C LYS A 543 -0.56 -20.37 -12.04
N ASP A 544 0.28 -19.94 -12.96
CA ASP A 544 1.69 -19.66 -12.68
C ASP A 544 1.83 -18.44 -11.75
N VAL A 545 0.98 -17.42 -11.90
CA VAL A 545 0.88 -16.29 -10.95
C VAL A 545 0.51 -16.79 -9.54
N GLU A 546 -0.47 -17.69 -9.42
CA GLU A 546 -0.86 -18.27 -8.11
C GLU A 546 0.31 -19.00 -7.46
N THR A 547 1.04 -19.81 -8.23
CA THR A 547 2.20 -20.58 -7.74
C THR A 547 3.32 -19.64 -7.28
N ALA A 548 3.63 -18.62 -8.08
CA ALA A 548 4.65 -17.63 -7.75
C ALA A 548 4.26 -16.80 -6.50
N ALA A 549 3.00 -16.37 -6.40
CA ALA A 549 2.53 -15.63 -5.23
C ALA A 549 2.62 -16.44 -3.93
N ALA A 550 2.40 -17.78 -4.00
CA ALA A 550 2.59 -18.66 -2.85
C ALA A 550 4.07 -18.75 -2.46
N HIS A 551 4.98 -18.92 -3.44
CA HIS A 551 6.42 -18.94 -3.21
C HIS A 551 6.92 -17.62 -2.62
N ASP A 552 6.51 -16.49 -3.22
CA ASP A 552 6.87 -15.15 -2.77
C ASP A 552 6.42 -14.89 -1.33
N ARG A 553 5.20 -15.30 -0.97
CA ARG A 553 4.70 -15.19 0.41
C ARG A 553 5.59 -15.96 1.40
N ASP A 554 5.94 -17.19 1.07
CA ASP A 554 6.70 -18.07 1.96
C ASP A 554 8.16 -17.61 2.12
N LEU A 555 8.72 -16.93 1.11
CA LEU A 555 10.06 -16.32 1.13
C LEU A 555 10.07 -14.95 1.80
N LEU A 556 9.18 -14.05 1.37
CA LEU A 556 9.26 -12.62 1.74
C LEU A 556 8.80 -12.34 3.16
N ILE A 557 7.80 -13.07 3.68
CA ILE A 557 7.33 -12.87 5.05
C ILE A 557 8.46 -13.08 6.07
N PRO A 558 9.19 -14.21 6.09
CA PRO A 558 10.32 -14.38 7.01
C PRO A 558 11.46 -13.39 6.76
N LEU A 559 11.76 -13.07 5.49
CA LEU A 559 12.83 -12.12 5.14
C LEU A 559 12.53 -10.73 5.71
N ILE A 560 11.33 -10.21 5.52
CA ILE A 560 10.92 -8.89 6.02
C ILE A 560 10.93 -8.88 7.55
N LEU A 561 10.40 -9.93 8.21
CA LEU A 561 10.45 -10.03 9.67
C LEU A 561 11.88 -10.05 10.20
N GLY A 562 12.80 -10.75 9.52
CA GLY A 562 14.23 -10.79 9.85
C GLY A 562 14.89 -9.41 9.74
N VAL A 563 14.68 -8.71 8.64
CA VAL A 563 15.22 -7.34 8.42
C VAL A 563 14.69 -6.37 9.46
N VAL A 564 13.39 -6.41 9.72
CA VAL A 564 12.74 -5.59 10.74
C VAL A 564 13.27 -5.90 12.13
N PHE A 565 13.44 -7.18 12.47
CA PHE A 565 14.03 -7.60 13.74
C PHE A 565 15.42 -7.01 13.95
N LEU A 566 16.27 -7.07 12.92
CA LEU A 566 17.62 -6.50 12.97
C LEU A 566 17.60 -4.99 13.18
N ILE A 567 16.77 -4.26 12.44
CA ILE A 567 16.67 -2.81 12.55
C ILE A 567 16.18 -2.41 13.94
N LEU A 568 15.10 -3.04 14.43
CA LEU A 568 14.58 -2.79 15.79
C LEU A 568 15.60 -3.16 16.87
N GLY A 569 16.33 -4.27 16.69
CA GLY A 569 17.39 -4.71 17.61
C GLY A 569 18.49 -3.67 17.78
N VAL A 570 18.97 -3.14 16.66
CA VAL A 570 20.00 -2.07 16.64
C VAL A 570 19.46 -0.77 17.25
N LEU A 571 18.24 -0.38 16.88
CA LEU A 571 17.63 0.88 17.33
C LEU A 571 17.32 0.87 18.82
N LEU A 572 16.70 -0.19 19.31
CA LEU A 572 16.31 -0.32 20.73
C LEU A 572 17.46 -0.83 21.60
N ARG A 573 18.55 -1.33 20.98
CA ARG A 573 19.67 -1.97 21.66
C ARG A 573 19.19 -3.06 22.64
N ALA A 574 18.26 -3.87 22.19
CA ALA A 574 17.61 -4.94 22.94
C ALA A 574 17.23 -6.07 21.98
N ILE A 575 17.04 -7.28 22.50
CA ILE A 575 16.56 -8.46 21.74
C ILE A 575 15.11 -8.76 22.10
N VAL A 576 14.75 -8.68 23.39
CA VAL A 576 13.41 -9.04 23.86
C VAL A 576 12.35 -8.07 23.34
N ALA A 577 12.63 -6.76 23.35
CA ALA A 577 11.68 -5.77 22.83
C ALA A 577 11.30 -6.00 21.35
N PRO A 578 12.25 -6.17 20.40
CA PRO A 578 11.93 -6.52 19.02
C PRO A 578 11.13 -7.81 18.86
N LEU A 579 11.47 -8.87 19.61
CA LEU A 579 10.71 -10.14 19.55
C LEU A 579 9.25 -9.95 19.98
N VAL A 580 9.01 -9.22 21.08
CA VAL A 580 7.66 -8.91 21.54
C VAL A 580 6.92 -8.07 20.51
N LEU A 581 7.55 -7.05 19.93
CA LEU A 581 6.94 -6.20 18.92
C LEU A 581 6.56 -7.00 17.66
N ILE A 582 7.45 -7.84 17.17
CA ILE A 582 7.18 -8.69 15.99
C ILE A 582 6.02 -9.65 16.28
N ALA A 583 6.02 -10.32 17.44
CA ALA A 583 4.93 -11.22 17.81
C ALA A 583 3.57 -10.49 17.86
N THR A 584 3.54 -9.25 18.36
CA THR A 584 2.30 -8.44 18.39
C THR A 584 1.87 -7.99 16.99
N VAL A 585 2.83 -7.67 16.09
CA VAL A 585 2.54 -7.30 14.70
C VAL A 585 2.00 -8.50 13.91
N VAL A 586 2.59 -9.67 14.06
CA VAL A 586 2.09 -10.92 13.42
C VAL A 586 0.68 -11.25 13.91
N LEU A 587 0.40 -11.10 15.20
CA LEU A 587 -0.94 -11.32 15.75
C LEU A 587 -1.93 -10.28 15.24
N SER A 588 -1.52 -9.01 15.12
CA SER A 588 -2.33 -7.93 14.54
C SER A 588 -2.68 -8.21 13.09
N PHE A 589 -1.68 -8.59 12.29
CA PHE A 589 -1.85 -8.98 10.89
C PHE A 589 -2.83 -10.15 10.72
N ALA A 590 -2.63 -11.23 11.47
CA ALA A 590 -3.52 -12.38 11.42
C ALA A 590 -4.96 -12.02 11.82
N SER A 591 -5.13 -11.17 12.86
CA SER A 591 -6.43 -10.66 13.28
C SER A 591 -7.08 -9.78 12.21
N ALA A 592 -6.31 -8.88 11.58
CA ALA A 592 -6.81 -8.02 10.51
C ALA A 592 -7.28 -8.86 9.30
N LEU A 593 -6.50 -9.83 8.88
CA LEU A 593 -6.88 -10.75 7.80
C LEU A 593 -8.15 -11.55 8.13
N GLY A 594 -8.22 -12.12 9.35
CA GLY A 594 -9.37 -12.93 9.73
C GLY A 594 -10.66 -12.12 9.84
N ILE A 595 -10.62 -10.93 10.42
CA ILE A 595 -11.77 -10.02 10.45
C ILE A 595 -12.14 -9.59 9.04
N SER A 596 -11.14 -9.25 8.19
CA SER A 596 -11.38 -8.88 6.79
C SER A 596 -12.04 -10.01 6.01
N ALA A 597 -11.59 -11.26 6.18
CA ALA A 597 -12.20 -12.43 5.56
C ALA A 597 -13.69 -12.59 5.91
N LEU A 598 -14.08 -12.31 7.16
CA LEU A 598 -15.48 -12.32 7.58
C LEU A 598 -16.27 -11.22 6.86
N PHE A 599 -15.70 -10.00 6.75
CA PHE A 599 -16.36 -8.91 6.03
C PHE A 599 -16.46 -9.20 4.53
N PHE A 600 -15.42 -9.74 3.89
CA PHE A 600 -15.44 -10.09 2.48
C PHE A 600 -16.53 -11.09 2.17
N LYS A 601 -16.65 -12.13 2.99
CA LYS A 601 -17.65 -13.18 2.81
C LYS A 601 -19.08 -12.72 3.11
N HIS A 602 -19.29 -12.04 4.24
CA HIS A 602 -20.64 -11.80 4.76
C HIS A 602 -21.19 -10.40 4.48
N VAL A 603 -20.34 -9.41 4.24
CA VAL A 603 -20.75 -8.02 3.98
C VAL A 603 -20.59 -7.66 2.52
N PHE A 604 -19.44 -7.97 1.92
CA PHE A 604 -19.17 -7.63 0.51
C PHE A 604 -19.63 -8.73 -0.46
N GLY A 605 -19.86 -9.96 0.02
CA GLY A 605 -20.30 -11.08 -0.82
C GLY A 605 -19.23 -11.59 -1.79
N PHE A 606 -17.92 -11.41 -1.46
CA PHE A 606 -16.84 -11.88 -2.30
C PHE A 606 -16.72 -13.41 -2.22
N ALA A 607 -16.42 -14.04 -3.36
CA ALA A 607 -16.29 -15.50 -3.46
C ALA A 607 -15.02 -16.05 -2.80
N GLY A 608 -13.99 -15.24 -2.67
CA GLY A 608 -12.69 -15.51 -2.07
C GLY A 608 -11.90 -14.22 -2.01
N ALA A 609 -10.60 -14.31 -1.76
CA ALA A 609 -9.68 -13.18 -1.89
C ALA A 609 -8.50 -13.56 -2.79
N ASP A 610 -7.93 -12.55 -3.44
CA ASP A 610 -6.78 -12.70 -4.33
C ASP A 610 -5.59 -13.36 -3.62
N THR A 611 -4.82 -14.16 -4.37
CA THR A 611 -3.67 -14.93 -3.85
C THR A 611 -2.55 -14.01 -3.34
N GLY A 612 -2.32 -12.88 -3.98
CA GLY A 612 -1.29 -11.89 -3.60
C GLY A 612 -1.70 -11.01 -2.42
N MET A 613 -3.02 -10.87 -2.17
CA MET A 613 -3.56 -9.97 -1.15
C MET A 613 -2.95 -10.17 0.26
N PRO A 614 -2.76 -11.39 0.81
CA PRO A 614 -2.16 -11.56 2.13
C PRO A 614 -0.74 -11.01 2.22
N LEU A 615 0.06 -11.15 1.15
CA LEU A 615 1.43 -10.63 1.10
C LEU A 615 1.43 -9.10 1.05
N PHE A 616 0.60 -8.47 0.21
CA PHE A 616 0.48 -7.01 0.17
C PHE A 616 0.04 -6.44 1.52
N VAL A 617 -1.00 -7.02 2.12
CA VAL A 617 -1.48 -6.59 3.44
C VAL A 617 -0.40 -6.75 4.50
N PHE A 618 0.35 -7.87 4.49
CA PHE A 618 1.46 -8.09 5.40
C PHE A 618 2.54 -7.01 5.24
N VAL A 619 2.99 -6.76 4.02
CA VAL A 619 4.06 -5.80 3.73
C VAL A 619 3.65 -4.41 4.22
N PHE A 620 2.44 -3.96 3.90
CA PHE A 620 1.98 -2.64 4.33
C PHE A 620 1.76 -2.53 5.83
N LEU A 621 1.16 -3.53 6.47
CA LEU A 621 0.95 -3.51 7.92
C LEU A 621 2.25 -3.60 8.70
N VAL A 622 3.20 -4.44 8.26
CA VAL A 622 4.49 -4.57 8.91
C VAL A 622 5.35 -3.33 8.66
N ALA A 623 5.49 -2.91 7.40
CA ALA A 623 6.35 -1.77 7.06
C ALA A 623 5.85 -0.46 7.69
N LEU A 624 4.55 -0.16 7.60
CA LEU A 624 3.97 1.07 8.12
C LEU A 624 3.59 0.98 9.61
N GLY A 625 3.23 -0.22 10.10
CA GLY A 625 2.87 -0.42 11.50
C GLY A 625 4.06 -0.34 12.46
N ILE A 626 5.25 -0.80 12.02
CA ILE A 626 6.46 -0.77 12.85
C ILE A 626 6.93 0.64 13.17
N ASP A 627 6.73 1.58 12.28
CA ASP A 627 7.06 2.99 12.47
C ASP A 627 6.56 3.52 13.79
N TYR A 628 5.34 3.28 14.08
CA TYR A 628 4.74 3.74 15.32
C TYR A 628 5.24 2.95 16.54
N ASN A 629 5.61 1.68 16.40
CA ASN A 629 6.24 0.91 17.46
C ASN A 629 7.64 1.49 17.80
N ILE A 630 8.38 1.94 16.79
CA ILE A 630 9.63 2.66 16.94
C ILE A 630 9.41 3.92 17.77
N PHE A 631 8.40 4.74 17.43
CA PHE A 631 8.11 5.98 18.14
C PHE A 631 7.73 5.75 19.60
N LEU A 632 6.85 4.80 19.88
CA LEU A 632 6.45 4.47 21.25
C LEU A 632 7.65 3.97 22.04
N MET A 633 8.36 2.97 21.53
CA MET A 633 9.42 2.28 22.28
C MET A 633 10.68 3.12 22.44
N THR A 634 11.02 3.98 21.49
CA THR A 634 12.11 4.96 21.68
C THR A 634 11.75 5.97 22.76
N ARG A 635 10.51 6.45 22.81
CA ARG A 635 10.04 7.33 23.87
C ARG A 635 10.01 6.62 25.23
N VAL A 636 9.50 5.40 25.29
CA VAL A 636 9.51 4.57 26.50
C VAL A 636 10.95 4.37 27.00
N ARG A 637 11.90 4.11 26.07
CA ARG A 637 13.32 3.94 26.41
C ARG A 637 13.93 5.22 26.98
N GLU A 638 13.69 6.38 26.35
CA GLU A 638 14.16 7.68 26.86
C GLU A 638 13.65 7.97 28.28
N GLU A 639 12.36 7.76 28.52
CA GLU A 639 11.77 7.97 29.86
C GLU A 639 12.19 6.89 30.87
N SER A 640 12.46 5.66 30.40
CA SER A 640 12.93 4.56 31.24
C SER A 640 14.33 4.84 31.81
N ILE A 641 15.19 5.55 31.07
CA ILE A 641 16.52 5.99 31.57
C ILE A 641 16.36 6.94 32.76
N ARG A 642 15.32 7.80 32.73
CA ARG A 642 15.10 8.83 33.76
C ARG A 642 14.30 8.32 34.98
N SER A 643 13.25 7.50 34.72
CA SER A 643 12.22 7.20 35.75
C SER A 643 11.90 5.72 35.92
N GLY A 644 12.65 4.84 35.22
CA GLY A 644 12.40 3.39 35.19
C GLY A 644 11.32 2.95 34.22
N THR A 645 11.36 1.67 33.82
CA THR A 645 10.53 1.15 32.71
C THR A 645 9.03 1.31 32.93
N ARG A 646 8.53 1.07 34.15
CA ARG A 646 7.10 1.17 34.46
C ARG A 646 6.55 2.59 34.29
N ARG A 647 7.24 3.58 34.87
CA ARG A 647 6.84 4.99 34.68
C ARG A 647 7.09 5.45 33.24
N GLY A 648 8.21 5.02 32.64
CA GLY A 648 8.56 5.32 31.28
C GLY A 648 7.48 4.87 30.26
N ALA A 649 6.92 3.65 30.42
CA ALA A 649 5.86 3.14 29.58
C ALA A 649 4.57 3.99 29.68
N LEU A 650 4.15 4.34 30.90
CA LEU A 650 2.96 5.16 31.11
C LEU A 650 3.11 6.59 30.57
N THR A 651 4.27 7.20 30.80
CA THR A 651 4.60 8.55 30.29
C THR A 651 4.71 8.53 28.76
N GLY A 652 5.36 7.50 28.22
CA GLY A 652 5.48 7.30 26.76
C GLY A 652 4.11 7.21 26.09
N LEU A 653 3.21 6.36 26.61
CA LEU A 653 1.85 6.24 26.07
C LEU A 653 1.07 7.58 26.18
N ALA A 654 1.12 8.25 27.33
CA ALA A 654 0.41 9.51 27.52
C ALA A 654 0.90 10.62 26.55
N ALA A 655 2.21 10.65 26.25
CA ALA A 655 2.81 11.64 25.37
C ALA A 655 2.59 11.34 23.89
N THR A 656 2.62 10.05 23.49
CA THR A 656 2.60 9.67 22.05
C THR A 656 1.24 9.15 21.58
N GLY A 657 0.41 8.62 22.45
CA GLY A 657 -0.83 7.92 22.07
C GLY A 657 -1.78 8.75 21.21
N GLY A 658 -1.97 10.04 21.53
CA GLY A 658 -2.84 10.91 20.72
C GLY A 658 -2.32 11.17 19.32
N VAL A 659 -1.01 11.39 19.18
CA VAL A 659 -0.38 11.66 17.88
C VAL A 659 -0.42 10.40 17.02
N ILE A 660 -0.06 9.26 17.59
CA ILE A 660 -0.05 7.96 16.93
C ILE A 660 -1.46 7.56 16.45
N THR A 661 -2.48 7.74 17.29
CA THR A 661 -3.87 7.40 16.90
C THR A 661 -4.36 8.28 15.76
N SER A 662 -4.06 9.60 15.79
CA SER A 662 -4.46 10.47 14.68
C SER A 662 -3.69 10.16 13.40
N ALA A 663 -2.43 9.79 13.49
CA ALA A 663 -1.61 9.36 12.36
C ALA A 663 -2.15 8.05 11.75
N GLY A 664 -2.41 7.04 12.58
CA GLY A 664 -3.03 5.80 12.12
C GLY A 664 -4.40 5.98 11.52
N LEU A 665 -5.21 6.93 12.01
CA LEU A 665 -6.51 7.25 11.39
C LEU A 665 -6.35 7.84 9.99
N VAL A 666 -5.37 8.73 9.79
CA VAL A 666 -5.07 9.30 8.46
C VAL A 666 -4.59 8.20 7.52
N LEU A 667 -3.64 7.36 7.96
CA LEU A 667 -3.13 6.26 7.15
C LEU A 667 -4.21 5.24 6.80
N ALA A 668 -5.04 4.84 7.77
CA ALA A 668 -6.19 3.96 7.51
C ALA A 668 -7.17 4.58 6.51
N GLY A 669 -7.44 5.88 6.64
CA GLY A 669 -8.30 6.61 5.72
C GLY A 669 -7.73 6.65 4.29
N THR A 670 -6.42 6.83 4.12
CA THR A 670 -5.79 6.81 2.79
C THR A 670 -5.90 5.44 2.13
N PHE A 671 -5.61 4.36 2.86
CA PHE A 671 -5.73 3.00 2.32
C PHE A 671 -7.18 2.60 2.03
N ALA A 672 -8.14 3.04 2.86
CA ALA A 672 -9.56 2.79 2.60
C ALA A 672 -10.02 3.35 1.24
N MET A 673 -9.34 4.37 0.71
CA MET A 673 -9.66 4.93 -0.62
C MET A 673 -9.37 3.96 -1.77
N LEU A 674 -8.46 2.99 -1.61
CA LEU A 674 -8.31 1.91 -2.59
C LEU A 674 -9.63 1.15 -2.81
N GLY A 675 -10.47 1.02 -1.78
CA GLY A 675 -11.79 0.42 -1.88
C GLY A 675 -12.81 1.20 -2.73
N THR A 676 -12.49 2.40 -3.20
CA THR A 676 -13.34 3.14 -4.15
C THR A 676 -13.18 2.65 -5.59
N LEU A 677 -12.12 1.90 -5.86
CA LEU A 677 -11.84 1.35 -7.18
C LEU A 677 -12.76 0.15 -7.48
N PRO A 678 -13.14 -0.06 -8.73
CA PRO A 678 -14.06 -1.12 -9.12
C PRO A 678 -13.39 -2.51 -9.25
N LEU A 679 -12.25 -2.72 -8.62
CA LEU A 679 -11.53 -3.99 -8.54
C LEU A 679 -11.61 -4.55 -7.12
N VAL A 680 -11.88 -5.87 -7.03
CA VAL A 680 -12.03 -6.57 -5.75
C VAL A 680 -10.73 -6.56 -4.97
N GLU A 681 -9.60 -6.82 -5.62
CA GLU A 681 -8.26 -6.82 -5.03
C GLU A 681 -7.92 -5.50 -4.30
N PHE A 682 -8.17 -4.34 -4.93
CA PHE A 682 -7.94 -3.05 -4.29
C PHE A 682 -8.87 -2.82 -3.09
N THR A 683 -10.11 -3.31 -3.16
CA THR A 683 -11.05 -3.25 -2.03
C THR A 683 -10.54 -4.12 -0.88
N GLU A 684 -10.02 -5.30 -1.17
CA GLU A 684 -9.47 -6.23 -0.19
C GLU A 684 -8.23 -5.66 0.50
N ILE A 685 -7.26 -5.20 -0.28
CA ILE A 685 -6.04 -4.58 0.24
C ILE A 685 -6.39 -3.32 1.05
N GLY A 686 -7.19 -2.42 0.47
CA GLY A 686 -7.57 -1.17 1.11
C GLY A 686 -8.30 -1.37 2.43
N PHE A 687 -9.28 -2.27 2.48
CA PHE A 687 -10.03 -2.58 3.69
C PHE A 687 -9.15 -3.27 4.75
N ALA A 688 -8.40 -4.31 4.36
CA ALA A 688 -7.59 -5.08 5.30
C ALA A 688 -6.43 -4.25 5.89
N VAL A 689 -5.78 -3.41 5.08
CA VAL A 689 -4.72 -2.51 5.57
C VAL A 689 -5.33 -1.42 6.46
N ALA A 690 -6.43 -0.80 6.06
CA ALA A 690 -7.09 0.23 6.88
C ALA A 690 -7.52 -0.33 8.25
N LEU A 691 -8.17 -1.49 8.27
CA LEU A 691 -8.57 -2.18 9.50
C LEU A 691 -7.34 -2.56 10.34
N GLY A 692 -6.31 -3.14 9.71
CA GLY A 692 -5.08 -3.55 10.39
C GLY A 692 -4.34 -2.38 11.03
N VAL A 693 -4.22 -1.24 10.33
CA VAL A 693 -3.63 -0.01 10.86
C VAL A 693 -4.43 0.51 12.06
N LEU A 694 -5.77 0.47 12.02
CA LEU A 694 -6.60 0.87 13.16
C LEU A 694 -6.43 -0.08 14.35
N LEU A 695 -6.43 -1.40 14.12
CA LEU A 695 -6.17 -2.39 15.16
C LEU A 695 -4.79 -2.18 15.78
N ASP A 696 -3.77 -1.96 14.94
CA ASP A 696 -2.39 -1.76 15.39
C ASP A 696 -2.25 -0.48 16.22
N THR A 697 -2.78 0.64 15.75
CA THR A 697 -2.62 1.94 16.43
C THR A 697 -3.45 2.07 17.71
N ILE A 698 -4.68 1.56 17.73
CA ILE A 698 -5.60 1.76 18.85
C ILE A 698 -5.46 0.62 19.88
N ILE A 699 -5.40 -0.64 19.42
CA ILE A 699 -5.47 -1.81 20.30
C ILE A 699 -4.06 -2.36 20.57
N VAL A 700 -3.34 -2.74 19.52
CA VAL A 700 -2.07 -3.46 19.69
C VAL A 700 -1.05 -2.60 20.40
N ARG A 701 -0.79 -1.42 19.89
CA ARG A 701 0.23 -0.53 20.43
C ARG A 701 -0.16 0.12 21.73
N SER A 702 -1.34 0.72 21.78
CA SER A 702 -1.74 1.48 22.95
C SER A 702 -2.08 0.59 24.14
N VAL A 703 -2.62 -0.63 23.90
CA VAL A 703 -3.06 -1.55 24.95
C VAL A 703 -2.11 -2.75 25.08
N LEU A 704 -1.92 -3.55 24.02
CA LEU A 704 -1.17 -4.80 24.10
C LEU A 704 0.32 -4.58 24.36
N VAL A 705 1.02 -3.78 23.55
CA VAL A 705 2.45 -3.50 23.70
C VAL A 705 2.74 -2.80 25.03
N THR A 706 1.89 -1.83 25.42
CA THR A 706 2.05 -1.13 26.70
C THR A 706 1.87 -2.08 27.87
N SER A 707 0.86 -2.95 27.88
CA SER A 707 0.62 -3.90 28.95
C SER A 707 1.71 -4.98 29.05
N LEU A 708 2.22 -5.49 27.90
CA LEU A 708 3.37 -6.39 27.85
C LEU A 708 4.64 -5.71 28.40
N THR A 709 4.89 -4.45 28.02
CA THR A 709 6.03 -3.68 28.55
C THR A 709 5.96 -3.51 30.05
N LEU A 710 4.76 -3.30 30.60
CA LEU A 710 4.54 -3.17 32.04
C LEU A 710 4.73 -4.51 32.79
N ASP A 711 4.30 -5.62 32.21
CA ASP A 711 4.40 -6.95 32.83
C ASP A 711 5.82 -7.52 32.76
N ILE A 712 6.48 -7.45 31.59
CA ILE A 712 7.86 -7.88 31.40
C ILE A 712 8.84 -6.96 32.17
N GLY A 713 8.48 -5.69 32.33
CA GLY A 713 9.27 -4.71 33.06
C GLY A 713 10.65 -4.45 32.45
N ARG A 714 11.69 -4.41 33.27
CA ARG A 714 13.08 -4.10 32.84
C ARG A 714 13.68 -5.14 31.89
N HIS A 715 13.24 -6.39 31.97
CA HIS A 715 13.77 -7.47 31.14
C HIS A 715 13.48 -7.28 29.64
N ILE A 716 12.52 -6.41 29.28
CA ILE A 716 12.24 -6.06 27.89
C ILE A 716 13.46 -5.44 27.18
N TRP A 717 14.37 -4.83 27.95
CA TRP A 717 15.59 -4.20 27.43
C TRP A 717 16.82 -5.12 27.37
N TRP A 718 16.67 -6.42 27.68
CA TRP A 718 17.81 -7.35 27.64
C TRP A 718 18.35 -7.46 26.19
N PRO A 719 19.70 -7.44 25.97
CA PRO A 719 20.83 -7.43 26.94
C PRO A 719 21.33 -6.03 27.29
N SER A 720 20.62 -4.95 27.06
CA SER A 720 21.01 -3.58 27.35
C SER A 720 21.26 -3.36 28.88
N ARG A 721 22.09 -2.40 29.20
CA ARG A 721 22.34 -1.97 30.63
C ARG A 721 21.06 -1.56 31.37
N LEU A 722 19.98 -1.19 30.65
CA LEU A 722 18.68 -0.88 31.27
C LEU A 722 18.00 -2.10 31.90
N ALA A 723 18.41 -3.31 31.56
CA ALA A 723 17.94 -4.54 32.18
C ALA A 723 18.56 -4.81 33.55
N ASN A 724 19.77 -4.28 33.85
CA ASN A 724 20.49 -4.54 35.05
C ASN A 724 20.30 -3.42 36.09
N PRO A 725 19.98 -3.74 37.37
CA PRO A 725 19.77 -2.75 38.44
C PRO A 725 21.07 -2.07 38.94
N GLU A 726 22.20 -2.75 38.78
CA GLU A 726 23.48 -2.30 39.33
C GLU A 726 24.16 -1.13 38.60
N GLY A 727 23.74 -0.81 37.39
CA GLY A 727 24.29 0.30 36.61
C GLY A 727 23.87 1.70 37.07
N ARG A 728 22.99 1.84 38.07
CA ARG A 728 22.46 3.13 38.53
C ARG A 728 23.23 3.74 39.73
N ALA A 729 24.10 2.96 40.40
CA ALA A 729 24.72 3.38 41.64
C ALA A 729 26.04 4.18 41.45
N VAL A 730 26.53 4.41 40.21
CA VAL A 730 27.87 4.98 39.98
C VAL A 730 27.87 6.42 39.45
N THR A 731 26.72 7.05 39.19
CA THR A 731 26.70 8.41 38.61
C THR A 731 26.23 9.54 39.59
N ASP A 732 25.96 9.24 40.87
CA ASP A 732 25.63 10.28 41.86
C ASP A 732 26.77 10.62 42.81
N GLY A 733 28.00 10.30 42.45
CA GLY A 733 29.16 10.58 43.30
C GLY A 733 30.43 10.87 42.50
N THR A 734 30.47 11.98 41.76
CA THR A 734 31.66 12.82 41.49
C THR A 734 31.24 14.10 40.79
#